data_fd28eb0fb1180614a13169419328f604
#
_entry.id   fd28eb0fb1180614a13169419328f604
#
_cell.length_a   1.000
_cell.length_b   1.000
_cell.length_c   1.000
_cell.angle_alpha   90.00
_cell.angle_beta   90.00
_cell.angle_gamma   90.00
#
_symmetry.space_group_name_H-M   'P 1'
#
loop_
_entity.id
_entity.type
_entity.pdbx_description
1 polymer ?
#
loop_
_entity_poly.entity_id
_entity_poly.type
_entity_poly.pdbx_seq_one_letter_code
_entity_poly.pdbx_strand_id
1 'polypeptide(L)'
;MNKVFKIVWSKSKQCYVVVSEYAKSNGGKKKVLATVLAGLMMAGVAGGLAPQQALAGDDYGNSAINIEPNGLYPAYRNKGVNKNAIAIGGQNNVTGTPGNGRIALGFGNTASKDSSVAIGSSNDAVGGGSTAIGVDAHAGEADQIINGQNVKVGGSVALGNSVWAMNSAAVAIGTHVNASGVAAGAYSTAMGSKTDATGTQSVAIGVSDKATGTQSVAVGAASEATALNATAIGSQNKATQQAATALGTYTHATGLRSTAVGVNAAASGQSSQAMGDHAEATGFGATAVGKAAKALDQSASAFGDSANATTVQSTAVGYSANATGLNASAFGNLSMASGEYATAVGSEAHATGRNGFAGGAKVNATGNESTAVGYNSTASGNGSVTLGREGTATGVGSYAMGYGASATNDSAFAIGSKAKAEAYASMAIGKGANTKAQDATSTYSYSGTGGAVGASGYNTETSTIHSGAGTNTASDTYNAGDTLAIGTNATVSEQSNETVAIGKDSSAEKNTHYSTVIGQGAQARQGASDSTIIGHGAYTEARESVAIGRTANVTGTNSVRSTAMGWGAQVSNAYDAVALGAGSQTSVNGGVALGAGAVASRDTSDLKSLPYDASFANGRVIHTRKYNSPARTSSATQSAVSVGNDNDKRQIINVAGGSDDYDAVNVAQLKNVGVIVKGNTGKSDFLVHDGSLKVEGTGRISTVAADDGTKDSKITLSFDDSGLANTSLTNITNDGKKTITGLGTIVKAGDNVTVTSTSDATTGQKTYTVSTTSPVVYTDKDGNKVYLHDDGKFYTSATGGTEVNNSNVIASFKDPSGATTGGTMIVNNVGSAISNHTTPGVTSPTYLDKLDAAAGDTKTQNAAVNVTDLKNTADGLTEKGLKFDANSGGVKTNKLGSTVKVQGEGAKADTEYSGKNVKTIINQDSVGNTTIDVKLDKNLETDTITATGKDGKDGKIGING
;
A
#
# COMPACT_ATOMS: atom_id res chain seq x y z
N MET A 1 -39.17 13.55 1.75
CA MET A 1 -40.37 12.70 1.96
C MET A 1 -39.91 11.46 2.75
N ASN A 2 -40.31 11.43 4.02
CA ASN A 2 -40.03 10.28 4.89
C ASN A 2 -40.86 9.09 4.41
N LYS A 3 -40.22 8.02 3.95
CA LYS A 3 -40.88 6.74 3.68
C LYS A 3 -40.97 6.01 5.03
N VAL A 4 -42.19 5.89 5.54
CA VAL A 4 -42.48 5.12 6.75
C VAL A 4 -42.66 3.64 6.33
N PHE A 5 -41.90 2.77 6.93
CA PHE A 5 -41.96 1.32 6.74
C PHE A 5 -42.47 0.65 8.02
N LYS A 6 -43.29 -0.37 7.87
CA LYS A 6 -43.82 -1.16 8.98
C LYS A 6 -43.16 -2.53 9.04
N ILE A 7 -42.78 -2.96 10.20
CA ILE A 7 -42.21 -4.29 10.43
C ILE A 7 -43.37 -5.23 10.74
N VAL A 8 -43.52 -6.29 9.94
CA VAL A 8 -44.56 -7.29 10.11
C VAL A 8 -43.96 -8.69 10.17
N TRP A 9 -44.46 -9.51 11.08
CA TRP A 9 -44.05 -10.91 11.17
C TRP A 9 -44.62 -11.73 10.01
N SER A 10 -43.74 -12.30 9.21
CA SER A 10 -44.13 -13.20 8.11
C SER A 10 -44.20 -14.65 8.61
N LYS A 11 -45.40 -15.19 8.66
CA LYS A 11 -45.61 -16.60 9.06
C LYS A 11 -45.00 -17.63 8.09
N SER A 12 -44.83 -17.24 6.82
CA SER A 12 -44.26 -18.13 5.80
C SER A 12 -42.74 -18.15 5.80
N LYS A 13 -42.08 -17.08 6.31
CA LYS A 13 -40.63 -16.94 6.37
C LYS A 13 -40.09 -17.02 7.78
N GLN A 14 -40.97 -17.11 8.80
CA GLN A 14 -40.61 -17.16 10.23
C GLN A 14 -39.63 -16.04 10.68
N CYS A 15 -39.73 -14.87 10.07
CA CYS A 15 -38.91 -13.70 10.43
C CYS A 15 -39.71 -12.39 10.28
N TYR A 16 -39.21 -11.32 10.87
CA TYR A 16 -39.74 -9.99 10.65
C TYR A 16 -39.30 -9.44 9.30
N VAL A 17 -40.24 -8.96 8.50
CA VAL A 17 -39.96 -8.32 7.21
C VAL A 17 -40.46 -6.89 7.22
N VAL A 18 -39.73 -6.01 6.55
CA VAL A 18 -40.07 -4.60 6.38
C VAL A 18 -40.96 -4.48 5.13
N VAL A 19 -42.17 -3.96 5.32
CA VAL A 19 -43.10 -3.72 4.23
C VAL A 19 -43.55 -2.25 4.18
N SER A 20 -43.89 -1.75 3.02
CA SER A 20 -44.43 -0.41 2.91
C SER A 20 -45.84 -0.34 3.51
N GLU A 21 -46.25 0.78 4.04
CA GLU A 21 -47.51 1.01 4.71
C GLU A 21 -48.77 0.75 3.80
N TYR A 22 -48.58 0.59 2.49
CA TYR A 22 -49.67 0.32 1.52
C TYR A 22 -49.89 -1.15 1.20
N ALA A 23 -49.23 -2.08 1.87
CA ALA A 23 -49.52 -3.49 1.70
C ALA A 23 -50.82 -3.88 2.45
N LYS A 24 -51.94 -3.81 1.77
CA LYS A 24 -53.19 -4.37 2.27
C LYS A 24 -53.12 -5.89 2.29
N SER A 25 -53.42 -6.49 3.42
CA SER A 25 -53.58 -7.93 3.56
C SER A 25 -54.77 -8.38 2.73
N ASN A 26 -54.57 -9.09 1.62
CA ASN A 26 -55.63 -9.83 0.95
C ASN A 26 -55.81 -11.19 1.62
N GLY A 27 -56.54 -11.16 2.72
CA GLY A 27 -57.21 -12.34 3.25
C GLY A 27 -58.64 -12.43 2.69
N GLY A 28 -58.81 -13.01 1.53
CA GLY A 28 -60.11 -13.16 0.88
C GLY A 28 -60.25 -14.54 0.26
N LYS A 29 -60.77 -15.42 1.03
CA LYS A 29 -61.32 -16.72 0.84
C LYS A 29 -61.98 -16.96 -0.51
N LYS A 30 -61.66 -18.12 -1.08
CA LYS A 30 -62.55 -19.06 -1.74
C LYS A 30 -63.98 -18.54 -2.02
N LYS A 31 -64.22 -18.10 -3.25
CA LYS A 31 -65.55 -18.12 -3.95
C LYS A 31 -65.39 -17.55 -5.36
N VAL A 32 -64.77 -18.27 -6.27
CA VAL A 32 -64.80 -17.98 -7.70
C VAL A 32 -65.01 -19.24 -8.54
N LEU A 33 -65.43 -20.33 -7.95
CA LEU A 33 -65.74 -21.54 -8.73
C LEU A 33 -67.23 -21.80 -8.94
N ALA A 34 -68.12 -20.94 -8.42
CA ALA A 34 -69.57 -21.14 -8.56
C ALA A 34 -70.22 -20.15 -9.53
N THR A 35 -69.52 -19.11 -10.00
CA THR A 35 -70.15 -18.07 -10.85
C THR A 35 -69.78 -18.21 -12.32
N VAL A 36 -68.78 -19.05 -12.68
CA VAL A 36 -68.44 -19.33 -14.07
C VAL A 36 -69.39 -20.43 -14.67
N LEU A 37 -69.94 -21.32 -13.82
CA LEU A 37 -70.94 -22.31 -14.32
C LEU A 37 -72.32 -21.75 -14.50
N ALA A 38 -72.68 -20.62 -13.90
CA ALA A 38 -73.98 -19.98 -14.10
C ALA A 38 -73.99 -18.96 -15.25
N GLY A 39 -72.85 -18.50 -15.75
CA GLY A 39 -72.67 -17.56 -16.84
C GLY A 39 -72.68 -18.24 -18.24
N LEU A 40 -72.36 -19.51 -18.30
CA LEU A 40 -72.29 -20.21 -19.59
C LEU A 40 -73.60 -20.82 -20.03
N MET A 41 -74.67 -20.70 -19.24
CA MET A 41 -76.01 -21.18 -19.63
C MET A 41 -76.91 -20.13 -20.23
N MET A 42 -76.48 -18.89 -20.44
CA MET A 42 -77.30 -17.79 -20.90
C MET A 42 -76.91 -17.02 -22.14
N ALA A 43 -75.98 -17.51 -22.91
CA ALA A 43 -75.65 -16.85 -24.18
C ALA A 43 -75.70 -17.87 -25.34
N GLY A 44 -76.76 -18.08 -25.87
CA GLY A 44 -76.90 -18.72 -27.15
C GLY A 44 -78.03 -19.80 -27.37
N VAL A 45 -79.23 -19.52 -27.06
CA VAL A 45 -80.32 -20.04 -27.82
C VAL A 45 -81.47 -19.03 -27.77
N ALA A 46 -81.43 -18.00 -28.58
CA ALA A 46 -82.61 -17.29 -29.01
C ALA A 46 -82.98 -17.84 -30.40
N GLY A 47 -83.59 -18.91 -30.40
CA GLY A 47 -84.20 -19.53 -31.58
C GLY A 47 -85.18 -20.57 -31.11
N GLY A 48 -86.47 -20.22 -31.02
CA GLY A 48 -87.58 -20.98 -30.43
C GLY A 48 -87.57 -22.42 -30.73
N LEU A 49 -87.43 -23.20 -29.70
CA LEU A 49 -87.88 -24.56 -29.62
C LEU A 49 -88.54 -24.76 -28.25
N ALA A 50 -89.79 -24.99 -28.24
CA ALA A 50 -90.57 -25.40 -27.06
C ALA A 50 -89.87 -26.57 -26.36
N PRO A 51 -89.89 -26.69 -25.00
CA PRO A 51 -89.44 -27.87 -24.33
C PRO A 51 -90.26 -29.12 -24.77
N GLN A 52 -89.61 -29.93 -25.53
CA GLN A 52 -90.15 -31.23 -25.84
C GLN A 52 -89.72 -32.27 -24.83
N GLN A 53 -90.69 -33.05 -24.39
CA GLN A 53 -90.52 -34.11 -23.44
C GLN A 53 -89.30 -35.00 -23.77
N ALA A 54 -88.53 -35.31 -22.80
CA ALA A 54 -87.50 -36.32 -22.88
C ALA A 54 -88.26 -37.68 -23.15
N LEU A 55 -88.10 -38.19 -24.34
CA LEU A 55 -88.44 -39.56 -24.63
C LEU A 55 -87.30 -40.41 -24.10
N ALA A 56 -87.50 -41.07 -22.97
CA ALA A 56 -86.67 -42.20 -22.63
C ALA A 56 -86.90 -43.28 -23.72
N GLY A 57 -85.95 -43.38 -24.67
CA GLY A 57 -86.01 -44.42 -25.68
C GLY A 57 -85.82 -45.77 -25.04
N ASP A 58 -86.77 -46.66 -25.36
CA ASP A 58 -86.73 -48.03 -24.97
C ASP A 58 -85.40 -48.70 -25.41
N ASP A 59 -84.79 -49.50 -24.53
CA ASP A 59 -83.81 -50.55 -24.81
C ASP A 59 -82.33 -50.18 -24.84
N TYR A 60 -81.92 -49.13 -24.14
CA TYR A 60 -80.48 -48.98 -23.83
C TYR A 60 -80.29 -49.25 -22.36
N GLY A 61 -80.22 -50.46 -21.91
CA GLY A 61 -79.98 -50.94 -20.52
C GLY A 61 -79.91 -49.90 -19.40
N ASN A 62 -80.28 -50.22 -18.20
CA ASN A 62 -80.44 -49.35 -17.03
C ASN A 62 -79.38 -48.23 -16.94
N SER A 63 -79.79 -46.98 -17.11
CA SER A 63 -79.07 -45.72 -16.92
C SER A 63 -78.54 -44.97 -18.15
N ALA A 64 -78.98 -45.27 -19.39
CA ALA A 64 -78.70 -44.46 -20.56
C ALA A 64 -79.73 -43.32 -20.75
N ILE A 65 -79.36 -42.12 -21.09
CA ILE A 65 -80.24 -40.99 -21.46
C ILE A 65 -79.90 -40.58 -22.88
N ASN A 66 -80.97 -40.75 -23.82
CA ASN A 66 -80.93 -40.31 -25.20
C ASN A 66 -82.05 -39.31 -25.47
N ILE A 67 -81.74 -38.04 -25.73
CA ILE A 67 -82.70 -36.98 -26.06
C ILE A 67 -82.38 -36.41 -27.44
N GLU A 68 -83.21 -36.63 -28.44
CA GLU A 68 -83.04 -36.11 -29.80
C GLU A 68 -84.07 -35.07 -30.15
N PRO A 69 -83.76 -33.98 -30.93
CA PRO A 69 -84.83 -33.10 -31.46
C PRO A 69 -85.83 -33.86 -32.40
N ASN A 70 -87.10 -33.64 -32.22
CA ASN A 70 -88.13 -34.25 -33.09
C ASN A 70 -87.91 -33.80 -34.55
N GLY A 71 -88.05 -34.79 -35.53
CA GLY A 71 -88.05 -34.51 -36.97
C GLY A 71 -86.62 -34.52 -37.63
N LEU A 72 -85.61 -34.96 -36.98
CA LEU A 72 -84.33 -35.14 -37.63
C LEU A 72 -84.31 -36.29 -38.63
N TYR A 73 -83.66 -36.03 -39.84
CA TYR A 73 -83.35 -37.12 -40.76
C TYR A 73 -82.48 -38.17 -40.09
N PRO A 74 -82.53 -39.46 -40.52
CA PRO A 74 -81.67 -40.51 -39.86
C PRO A 74 -80.18 -40.20 -39.77
N ALA A 75 -79.74 -39.39 -40.68
CA ALA A 75 -78.38 -38.93 -40.67
C ALA A 75 -77.99 -37.97 -39.47
N TYR A 76 -78.94 -37.37 -38.80
CA TYR A 76 -78.80 -36.45 -37.68
C TYR A 76 -79.10 -37.08 -36.32
N ARG A 77 -79.32 -38.39 -36.27
CA ARG A 77 -79.59 -39.13 -35.00
C ARG A 77 -78.30 -39.37 -34.21
N ASN A 78 -78.39 -39.38 -32.88
CA ASN A 78 -77.29 -39.77 -31.98
C ASN A 78 -77.02 -41.29 -32.24
N LYS A 79 -75.73 -41.64 -32.17
CA LYS A 79 -75.18 -42.97 -32.43
C LYS A 79 -74.47 -43.53 -31.15
N GLY A 80 -74.61 -44.86 -30.99
CA GLY A 80 -73.90 -45.64 -30.00
C GLY A 80 -74.21 -45.34 -28.52
N VAL A 81 -75.45 -44.81 -28.25
CA VAL A 81 -75.90 -44.53 -26.91
C VAL A 81 -76.16 -45.89 -26.19
N ASN A 82 -75.34 -46.26 -25.29
CA ASN A 82 -75.46 -47.55 -24.59
C ASN A 82 -75.45 -47.30 -23.05
N LYS A 83 -75.41 -48.37 -22.26
CA LYS A 83 -75.49 -48.30 -20.80
C LYS A 83 -74.56 -47.23 -20.16
N ASN A 84 -75.15 -46.40 -19.26
CA ASN A 84 -74.50 -45.29 -18.58
C ASN A 84 -74.06 -44.13 -19.53
N ALA A 85 -74.60 -44.01 -20.69
CA ALA A 85 -74.38 -42.91 -21.61
C ALA A 85 -75.50 -41.88 -21.61
N ILE A 86 -75.14 -40.58 -21.80
CA ILE A 86 -76.11 -39.50 -21.97
C ILE A 86 -75.86 -38.84 -23.35
N ALA A 87 -76.82 -38.82 -24.23
CA ALA A 87 -76.77 -38.12 -25.49
C ALA A 87 -78.05 -37.23 -25.61
N ILE A 88 -77.76 -35.86 -25.66
CA ILE A 88 -78.88 -34.90 -25.79
C ILE A 88 -78.58 -34.00 -26.99
N GLY A 89 -79.50 -33.93 -27.97
CA GLY A 89 -79.32 -33.18 -29.22
C GLY A 89 -79.27 -34.10 -30.46
N GLY A 90 -78.53 -33.64 -31.54
CA GLY A 90 -78.54 -34.42 -32.80
C GLY A 90 -77.08 -34.74 -33.24
N GLN A 91 -76.97 -35.85 -34.01
CA GLN A 91 -75.67 -36.35 -34.54
C GLN A 91 -74.64 -36.68 -33.52
N ASN A 92 -74.92 -36.71 -32.21
CA ASN A 92 -73.94 -37.08 -31.21
C ASN A 92 -73.53 -38.55 -31.33
N ASN A 93 -72.25 -38.81 -31.22
CA ASN A 93 -71.72 -40.17 -31.30
C ASN A 93 -71.20 -40.60 -29.94
N VAL A 94 -71.86 -41.57 -29.25
CA VAL A 94 -71.47 -41.99 -27.91
C VAL A 94 -71.07 -43.47 -27.98
N THR A 95 -70.22 -43.81 -28.90
CA THR A 95 -69.73 -45.16 -29.15
C THR A 95 -68.61 -45.59 -28.17
N GLY A 96 -68.52 -46.85 -27.89
CA GLY A 96 -67.53 -47.49 -27.05
C GLY A 96 -68.02 -48.70 -26.32
N THR A 97 -67.18 -49.42 -25.60
CA THR A 97 -67.56 -50.59 -24.78
C THR A 97 -68.52 -50.15 -23.69
N PRO A 98 -69.55 -50.93 -23.40
CA PRO A 98 -70.52 -50.69 -22.28
C PRO A 98 -69.69 -50.53 -20.96
N GLY A 99 -69.79 -49.35 -20.36
CA GLY A 99 -68.98 -49.06 -19.16
C GLY A 99 -69.40 -47.77 -18.47
N ASN A 100 -68.51 -47.00 -18.03
CA ASN A 100 -68.59 -45.79 -17.18
C ASN A 100 -69.10 -44.59 -18.00
N GLY A 101 -69.96 -43.75 -17.39
CA GLY A 101 -70.74 -42.68 -17.94
C GLY A 101 -70.04 -41.76 -18.98
N ARG A 102 -70.56 -41.74 -20.21
CA ARG A 102 -70.23 -40.85 -21.31
C ARG A 102 -71.33 -39.82 -21.52
N ILE A 103 -71.00 -38.63 -21.78
CA ILE A 103 -71.97 -37.51 -21.96
C ILE A 103 -71.69 -36.81 -23.26
N ALA A 104 -72.71 -36.74 -24.16
CA ALA A 104 -72.69 -35.88 -25.37
C ALA A 104 -73.93 -34.99 -25.41
N LEU A 105 -73.73 -33.68 -25.26
CA LEU A 105 -74.80 -32.67 -25.23
C LEU A 105 -74.62 -31.66 -26.33
N GLY A 106 -75.56 -31.55 -27.26
CA GLY A 106 -75.52 -30.62 -28.36
C GLY A 106 -75.66 -31.29 -29.76
N PHE A 107 -74.92 -30.86 -30.75
CA PHE A 107 -74.94 -31.33 -32.12
C PHE A 107 -73.58 -31.85 -32.61
N GLY A 108 -73.53 -33.06 -33.14
CA GLY A 108 -72.32 -33.62 -33.77
C GLY A 108 -71.24 -33.98 -32.84
N ASN A 109 -71.46 -34.08 -31.51
CA ASN A 109 -70.41 -34.36 -30.52
C ASN A 109 -70.08 -35.86 -30.45
N THR A 110 -68.79 -36.18 -30.25
CA THR A 110 -68.33 -37.55 -30.04
C THR A 110 -67.82 -37.76 -28.62
N ALA A 111 -68.39 -38.71 -27.88
CA ALA A 111 -67.90 -39.17 -26.58
C ALA A 111 -67.66 -40.70 -26.62
N SER A 112 -66.47 -41.17 -26.94
CA SER A 112 -66.18 -42.52 -27.35
C SER A 112 -65.51 -43.44 -26.29
N LYS A 113 -64.98 -42.86 -25.24
CA LYS A 113 -64.26 -43.59 -24.14
C LYS A 113 -64.98 -43.42 -22.79
N ASP A 114 -64.67 -44.28 -21.85
CA ASP A 114 -65.25 -44.25 -20.49
C ASP A 114 -65.11 -42.90 -19.82
N SER A 115 -66.13 -42.41 -19.16
CA SER A 115 -66.20 -41.11 -18.45
C SER A 115 -65.86 -39.87 -19.32
N SER A 116 -65.92 -39.96 -20.63
CA SER A 116 -65.78 -38.84 -21.52
C SER A 116 -67.00 -37.90 -21.59
N VAL A 117 -66.80 -36.61 -21.75
CA VAL A 117 -67.77 -35.55 -21.76
C VAL A 117 -67.61 -34.67 -22.98
N ALA A 118 -68.62 -34.59 -23.90
CA ALA A 118 -68.62 -33.71 -25.06
C ALA A 118 -69.89 -32.83 -25.05
N ILE A 119 -69.73 -31.50 -24.96
CA ILE A 119 -70.85 -30.55 -24.81
C ILE A 119 -70.67 -29.40 -25.79
N GLY A 120 -71.62 -29.18 -26.67
CA GLY A 120 -71.65 -28.10 -27.65
C GLY A 120 -71.93 -28.54 -29.08
N SER A 121 -71.04 -28.15 -30.04
CA SER A 121 -71.19 -28.55 -31.44
C SER A 121 -69.88 -29.09 -32.00
N SER A 122 -69.97 -30.28 -32.65
CA SER A 122 -68.76 -30.93 -33.27
C SER A 122 -67.61 -31.20 -32.34
N ASN A 123 -67.82 -31.43 -31.03
CA ASN A 123 -66.76 -31.72 -30.07
C ASN A 123 -66.43 -33.21 -30.02
N ASP A 124 -65.17 -33.55 -29.89
CA ASP A 124 -64.72 -34.92 -29.79
C ASP A 124 -64.04 -35.16 -28.45
N ALA A 125 -64.60 -35.92 -27.57
CA ALA A 125 -64.02 -36.43 -26.34
C ALA A 125 -63.71 -37.96 -26.51
N VAL A 126 -62.58 -38.27 -27.11
CA VAL A 126 -62.22 -39.63 -27.53
C VAL A 126 -61.29 -40.36 -26.60
N GLY A 127 -60.73 -39.68 -25.62
CA GLY A 127 -59.92 -40.24 -24.54
C GLY A 127 -60.73 -40.63 -23.31
N GLY A 128 -60.33 -41.65 -22.53
CA GLY A 128 -60.99 -42.04 -21.30
C GLY A 128 -60.95 -40.95 -20.25
N GLY A 129 -62.08 -40.52 -19.65
CA GLY A 129 -62.14 -39.39 -18.70
C GLY A 129 -61.91 -37.99 -19.33
N SER A 130 -61.96 -37.90 -20.67
CA SER A 130 -61.72 -36.61 -21.34
C SER A 130 -62.95 -35.76 -21.39
N THR A 131 -62.81 -34.43 -21.43
CA THR A 131 -63.90 -33.47 -21.48
C THR A 131 -63.69 -32.47 -22.63
N ALA A 132 -64.62 -32.46 -23.59
CA ALA A 132 -64.58 -31.46 -24.69
C ALA A 132 -65.92 -30.63 -24.65
N ILE A 133 -65.81 -29.33 -24.48
CA ILE A 133 -66.87 -28.37 -24.32
C ILE A 133 -66.65 -27.16 -25.22
N GLY A 134 -67.64 -26.94 -26.19
CA GLY A 134 -67.44 -25.77 -27.05
C GLY A 134 -67.94 -26.05 -28.46
N VAL A 135 -67.18 -25.57 -29.46
CA VAL A 135 -67.38 -25.83 -30.88
C VAL A 135 -66.07 -26.33 -31.45
N ASP A 136 -66.16 -27.55 -32.10
CA ASP A 136 -64.97 -28.17 -32.69
C ASP A 136 -63.80 -28.35 -31.65
N ALA A 137 -64.19 -28.73 -30.40
CA ALA A 137 -63.25 -29.01 -29.34
C ALA A 137 -62.90 -30.50 -29.32
N HIS A 138 -61.64 -30.85 -29.33
CA HIS A 138 -61.13 -32.22 -29.37
C HIS A 138 -60.34 -32.58 -28.09
N ALA A 139 -60.79 -33.57 -27.32
CA ALA A 139 -60.14 -33.99 -26.06
C ALA A 139 -59.81 -35.49 -26.14
N GLY A 140 -58.51 -35.78 -26.08
CA GLY A 140 -57.85 -37.09 -26.14
C GLY A 140 -57.84 -37.66 -27.60
N GLU A 141 -56.83 -38.50 -27.82
CA GLU A 141 -56.72 -39.32 -29.01
C GLU A 141 -57.24 -40.76 -28.78
N ALA A 142 -57.42 -41.55 -29.82
CA ALA A 142 -57.56 -42.97 -29.67
C ALA A 142 -56.33 -43.59 -29.02
N ASP A 143 -56.50 -44.64 -28.22
CA ASP A 143 -55.42 -45.33 -27.57
C ASP A 143 -54.26 -45.60 -28.55
N GLN A 144 -53.03 -45.17 -28.22
CA GLN A 144 -51.89 -45.30 -29.12
C GLN A 144 -51.07 -46.53 -28.73
N ILE A 145 -50.44 -47.17 -29.71
CA ILE A 145 -49.43 -48.21 -29.50
C ILE A 145 -48.07 -47.53 -29.57
N ILE A 146 -47.38 -47.32 -28.43
CA ILE A 146 -46.07 -46.75 -28.35
C ILE A 146 -45.10 -47.82 -27.84
N ASN A 147 -44.09 -48.16 -28.61
CA ASN A 147 -43.14 -49.24 -28.35
C ASN A 147 -43.79 -50.59 -28.03
N GLY A 148 -44.84 -50.90 -28.74
CA GLY A 148 -45.57 -52.20 -28.58
C GLY A 148 -46.50 -52.31 -27.36
N GLN A 149 -46.70 -51.19 -26.62
CA GLN A 149 -47.60 -51.08 -25.49
C GLN A 149 -48.74 -50.16 -25.79
N ASN A 150 -49.99 -50.60 -25.43
CA ASN A 150 -51.18 -49.74 -25.51
C ASN A 150 -51.10 -48.66 -24.40
N VAL A 151 -50.86 -47.44 -24.83
CA VAL A 151 -50.93 -46.27 -23.93
C VAL A 151 -52.30 -45.69 -23.98
N LYS A 152 -53.02 -45.79 -22.84
CA LYS A 152 -54.33 -45.20 -22.67
C LYS A 152 -54.24 -43.68 -22.65
N VAL A 153 -54.77 -43.00 -23.67
CA VAL A 153 -54.90 -41.56 -23.72
C VAL A 153 -56.21 -41.11 -23.09
N GLY A 154 -56.18 -40.39 -22.00
CA GLY A 154 -57.33 -39.94 -21.29
C GLY A 154 -57.15 -38.85 -20.27
N GLY A 155 -58.20 -38.40 -19.66
CA GLY A 155 -58.23 -37.31 -18.72
C GLY A 155 -57.98 -35.93 -19.31
N SER A 156 -57.97 -35.77 -20.63
CA SER A 156 -57.79 -34.48 -21.31
C SER A 156 -59.01 -33.59 -21.24
N VAL A 157 -58.82 -32.30 -21.23
CA VAL A 157 -59.84 -31.26 -21.14
C VAL A 157 -59.77 -30.28 -22.30
N ALA A 158 -60.74 -30.18 -23.16
CA ALA A 158 -60.78 -29.18 -24.24
C ALA A 158 -62.06 -28.30 -24.07
N LEU A 159 -61.86 -27.02 -23.78
CA LEU A 159 -62.96 -26.06 -23.55
C LEU A 159 -62.86 -24.85 -24.49
N GLY A 160 -63.71 -24.70 -25.47
CA GLY A 160 -63.63 -23.55 -26.35
C GLY A 160 -64.05 -23.85 -27.77
N ASN A 161 -63.52 -23.07 -28.74
CA ASN A 161 -63.74 -23.21 -30.15
C ASN A 161 -62.48 -23.65 -30.88
N SER A 162 -62.56 -24.70 -31.68
CA SER A 162 -61.39 -25.30 -32.38
C SER A 162 -60.19 -25.53 -31.43
N VAL A 163 -60.42 -26.27 -30.35
CA VAL A 163 -59.48 -26.52 -29.26
C VAL A 163 -59.15 -28.01 -29.21
N TRP A 164 -57.88 -28.32 -29.27
CA TRP A 164 -57.38 -29.69 -29.26
C TRP A 164 -56.52 -30.03 -28.01
N ALA A 165 -56.99 -30.93 -27.18
CA ALA A 165 -56.27 -31.52 -26.06
C ALA A 165 -56.06 -33.01 -26.33
N MET A 166 -55.05 -33.32 -27.13
CA MET A 166 -54.92 -34.65 -27.79
C MET A 166 -54.26 -35.73 -26.93
N ASN A 167 -53.41 -35.41 -26.03
CA ASN A 167 -52.65 -36.38 -25.22
C ASN A 167 -53.19 -36.56 -23.79
N SER A 168 -52.67 -37.57 -23.07
CA SER A 168 -53.13 -37.89 -21.71
C SER A 168 -53.00 -36.68 -20.75
N ALA A 169 -54.08 -36.38 -20.04
CA ALA A 169 -54.24 -35.31 -19.09
C ALA A 169 -53.86 -33.90 -19.67
N ALA A 170 -53.96 -33.74 -20.98
CA ALA A 170 -53.77 -32.44 -21.62
C ALA A 170 -54.95 -31.51 -21.34
N VAL A 171 -54.74 -30.24 -21.16
CA VAL A 171 -55.80 -29.24 -20.94
C VAL A 171 -55.70 -28.13 -22.01
N ALA A 172 -56.78 -27.94 -22.79
CA ALA A 172 -56.85 -26.89 -23.80
C ALA A 172 -58.08 -26.04 -23.58
N ILE A 173 -57.90 -24.73 -23.38
CA ILE A 173 -59.03 -23.81 -23.09
C ILE A 173 -58.91 -22.55 -23.93
N GLY A 174 -59.92 -22.21 -24.74
CA GLY A 174 -59.90 -20.95 -25.50
C GLY A 174 -60.38 -21.10 -26.94
N THR A 175 -59.73 -20.46 -27.88
CA THR A 175 -60.00 -20.53 -29.32
C THR A 175 -58.72 -20.88 -30.09
N HIS A 176 -58.83 -21.90 -31.00
CA HIS A 176 -57.67 -22.36 -31.79
C HIS A 176 -56.45 -22.74 -30.86
N VAL A 177 -56.69 -23.50 -29.79
CA VAL A 177 -55.70 -23.93 -28.82
C VAL A 177 -55.32 -25.40 -29.00
N ASN A 178 -54.04 -25.67 -29.05
CA ASN A 178 -53.52 -27.03 -29.17
C ASN A 178 -52.70 -27.39 -27.91
N ALA A 179 -53.17 -28.29 -27.16
CA ALA A 179 -52.52 -28.87 -25.96
C ALA A 179 -52.13 -30.32 -26.20
N SER A 180 -51.53 -30.62 -27.32
CA SER A 180 -51.05 -31.96 -27.66
C SER A 180 -49.58 -32.09 -27.24
N GLY A 181 -49.23 -32.95 -26.29
CA GLY A 181 -47.88 -33.35 -26.01
C GLY A 181 -47.45 -34.49 -26.95
N VAL A 182 -46.14 -34.66 -27.14
CA VAL A 182 -45.56 -35.72 -27.95
C VAL A 182 -45.19 -36.90 -27.05
N ALA A 183 -45.62 -38.09 -27.42
CA ALA A 183 -45.30 -39.37 -26.77
C ALA A 183 -45.94 -39.60 -25.37
N ALA A 184 -45.61 -40.69 -24.76
CA ALA A 184 -46.18 -41.22 -23.51
C ALA A 184 -45.96 -40.32 -22.26
N GLY A 185 -46.88 -39.50 -21.96
CA GLY A 185 -46.74 -38.63 -20.75
C GLY A 185 -47.13 -37.20 -21.04
N ALA A 186 -48.26 -36.97 -21.57
CA ALA A 186 -48.70 -35.69 -22.11
C ALA A 186 -48.81 -34.56 -21.07
N TYR A 187 -49.74 -34.49 -20.22
CA TYR A 187 -49.88 -33.49 -19.15
C TYR A 187 -49.67 -32.03 -19.60
N SER A 188 -49.94 -31.72 -20.85
CA SER A 188 -49.75 -30.35 -21.34
C SER A 188 -50.96 -29.47 -21.07
N THR A 189 -50.79 -28.17 -20.96
CA THR A 189 -51.84 -27.17 -20.75
C THR A 189 -51.73 -26.04 -21.76
N ALA A 190 -52.78 -25.83 -22.55
CA ALA A 190 -52.89 -24.71 -23.48
C ALA A 190 -54.13 -23.89 -23.17
N MET A 191 -54.02 -22.59 -22.90
CA MET A 191 -55.15 -21.72 -22.54
C MET A 191 -55.04 -20.39 -23.29
N GLY A 192 -56.06 -20.08 -24.13
CA GLY A 192 -56.07 -18.78 -24.84
C GLY A 192 -56.55 -18.89 -26.28
N SER A 193 -55.90 -18.12 -27.19
CA SER A 193 -56.19 -18.12 -28.62
C SER A 193 -54.96 -18.47 -29.42
N LYS A 194 -55.02 -19.48 -30.29
CA LYS A 194 -53.91 -19.95 -31.13
C LYS A 194 -52.67 -20.36 -30.31
N THR A 195 -52.87 -20.88 -29.12
CA THR A 195 -51.80 -21.38 -28.23
C THR A 195 -51.49 -22.84 -28.49
N ASP A 196 -50.20 -23.18 -28.55
CA ASP A 196 -49.74 -24.54 -28.83
C ASP A 196 -48.91 -25.09 -27.66
N ALA A 197 -49.38 -26.07 -26.91
CA ALA A 197 -48.64 -26.79 -25.90
C ALA A 197 -48.41 -28.22 -26.36
N THR A 198 -47.46 -28.44 -27.24
CA THR A 198 -47.21 -29.76 -27.88
C THR A 198 -46.13 -30.58 -27.16
N GLY A 199 -45.36 -29.96 -26.25
CA GLY A 199 -44.39 -30.67 -25.44
C GLY A 199 -45.02 -31.42 -24.28
N THR A 200 -44.47 -32.57 -23.89
CA THR A 200 -44.91 -33.29 -22.68
C THR A 200 -44.76 -32.40 -21.44
N GLN A 201 -45.82 -32.30 -20.61
CA GLN A 201 -45.84 -31.44 -19.42
C GLN A 201 -45.61 -29.95 -19.73
N SER A 202 -45.89 -29.53 -20.93
CA SER A 202 -45.74 -28.12 -21.34
C SER A 202 -46.96 -27.28 -20.99
N VAL A 203 -46.77 -25.98 -20.84
CA VAL A 203 -47.83 -25.00 -20.52
C VAL A 203 -47.74 -23.85 -21.50
N ALA A 204 -48.85 -23.59 -22.25
CA ALA A 204 -48.96 -22.41 -23.10
C ALA A 204 -50.26 -21.65 -22.72
N ILE A 205 -50.13 -20.38 -22.30
CA ILE A 205 -51.24 -19.56 -21.81
C ILE A 205 -51.21 -18.17 -22.42
N GLY A 206 -52.19 -17.81 -23.26
CA GLY A 206 -52.31 -16.48 -23.84
C GLY A 206 -52.75 -16.43 -25.28
N VAL A 207 -52.06 -15.71 -26.15
CA VAL A 207 -52.37 -15.58 -27.57
C VAL A 207 -51.20 -15.96 -28.43
N SER A 208 -51.33 -16.95 -29.29
CA SER A 208 -50.29 -17.45 -30.20
C SER A 208 -49.00 -17.94 -29.49
N ASP A 209 -49.09 -18.32 -28.22
CA ASP A 209 -47.94 -18.87 -27.48
C ASP A 209 -47.67 -20.32 -27.89
N LYS A 210 -46.37 -20.68 -27.92
CA LYS A 210 -45.88 -22.01 -28.30
C LYS A 210 -45.02 -22.62 -27.24
N ALA A 211 -45.48 -23.69 -26.61
CA ALA A 211 -44.71 -24.50 -25.68
C ALA A 211 -44.48 -25.90 -26.26
N THR A 212 -43.50 -26.06 -27.14
CA THR A 212 -43.24 -27.31 -27.86
C THR A 212 -42.20 -28.19 -27.21
N GLY A 213 -41.40 -27.67 -26.30
CA GLY A 213 -40.43 -28.46 -25.55
C GLY A 213 -41.06 -29.24 -24.38
N THR A 214 -40.52 -30.38 -24.04
CA THR A 214 -40.89 -31.11 -22.83
C THR A 214 -40.71 -30.24 -21.58
N GLN A 215 -41.71 -30.15 -20.72
CA GLN A 215 -41.72 -29.32 -19.51
C GLN A 215 -41.50 -27.83 -19.78
N SER A 216 -41.85 -27.38 -20.98
CA SER A 216 -41.73 -25.96 -21.36
C SER A 216 -42.94 -25.14 -20.93
N VAL A 217 -42.71 -23.85 -20.71
CA VAL A 217 -43.75 -22.89 -20.32
C VAL A 217 -43.73 -21.68 -21.23
N ALA A 218 -44.82 -21.40 -21.93
CA ALA A 218 -45.03 -20.19 -22.74
C ALA A 218 -46.28 -19.47 -22.24
N VAL A 219 -46.17 -18.24 -21.77
CA VAL A 219 -47.31 -17.49 -21.22
C VAL A 219 -47.26 -16.05 -21.71
N GLY A 220 -48.32 -15.62 -22.41
CA GLY A 220 -48.45 -14.25 -22.88
C GLY A 220 -49.02 -14.04 -24.26
N ALA A 221 -48.24 -13.42 -25.17
CA ALA A 221 -48.65 -13.22 -26.57
C ALA A 221 -47.50 -13.55 -27.51
N ALA A 222 -47.62 -14.55 -28.30
CA ALA A 222 -46.63 -15.02 -29.28
C ALA A 222 -45.30 -15.42 -28.65
N SER A 223 -45.31 -15.90 -27.40
CA SER A 223 -44.13 -16.43 -26.72
C SER A 223 -43.84 -17.86 -27.17
N GLU A 224 -42.56 -18.17 -27.36
CA GLU A 224 -42.09 -19.46 -27.88
C GLU A 224 -41.12 -20.12 -26.87
N ALA A 225 -41.53 -21.26 -26.28
CA ALA A 225 -40.71 -22.12 -25.44
C ALA A 225 -40.55 -23.49 -26.13
N THR A 226 -39.52 -23.67 -26.93
CA THR A 226 -39.41 -24.78 -27.86
C THR A 226 -38.51 -25.93 -27.41
N ALA A 227 -37.78 -25.78 -26.34
CA ALA A 227 -36.87 -26.78 -25.85
C ALA A 227 -37.25 -27.35 -24.47
N LEU A 228 -36.58 -28.42 -24.05
CA LEU A 228 -36.78 -29.07 -22.75
C LEU A 228 -36.58 -28.06 -21.62
N ASN A 229 -37.59 -27.97 -20.68
CA ASN A 229 -37.59 -27.06 -19.55
C ASN A 229 -37.46 -25.56 -19.93
N ALA A 230 -37.76 -25.19 -21.16
CA ALA A 230 -37.74 -23.80 -21.59
C ALA A 230 -38.92 -23.02 -21.02
N THR A 231 -38.73 -21.76 -20.64
CA THR A 231 -39.77 -20.89 -20.10
C THR A 231 -39.79 -19.56 -20.87
N ALA A 232 -40.93 -19.18 -21.47
CA ALA A 232 -41.12 -17.92 -22.15
C ALA A 232 -42.39 -17.23 -21.63
N ILE A 233 -42.26 -16.13 -20.91
CA ILE A 233 -43.38 -15.43 -20.27
C ILE A 233 -43.41 -13.95 -20.67
N GLY A 234 -44.48 -13.50 -21.34
CA GLY A 234 -44.66 -12.14 -21.76
C GLY A 234 -45.15 -12.00 -23.22
N SER A 235 -44.56 -11.08 -24.00
CA SER A 235 -44.96 -10.89 -25.40
C SER A 235 -43.78 -11.13 -26.33
N GLN A 236 -43.99 -11.98 -27.33
CA GLN A 236 -43.01 -12.31 -28.39
C GLN A 236 -41.66 -12.79 -27.87
N ASN A 237 -41.66 -13.46 -26.71
CA ASN A 237 -40.46 -14.01 -26.10
C ASN A 237 -40.07 -15.35 -26.76
N LYS A 238 -38.76 -15.60 -26.79
CA LYS A 238 -38.21 -16.84 -27.34
C LYS A 238 -37.29 -17.52 -26.35
N ALA A 239 -37.63 -18.71 -25.90
CA ALA A 239 -36.79 -19.61 -25.12
C ALA A 239 -36.59 -20.91 -25.94
N THR A 240 -35.57 -20.96 -26.77
CA THR A 240 -35.40 -21.98 -27.82
C THR A 240 -34.40 -23.10 -27.48
N GLN A 241 -33.70 -23.00 -26.34
CA GLN A 241 -32.74 -23.98 -25.88
C GLN A 241 -33.14 -24.60 -24.55
N GLN A 242 -32.58 -25.77 -24.25
CA GLN A 242 -32.86 -26.48 -23.00
C GLN A 242 -32.64 -25.61 -21.77
N ALA A 243 -33.66 -25.59 -20.89
CA ALA A 243 -33.67 -24.81 -19.65
C ALA A 243 -33.47 -23.29 -19.87
N ALA A 244 -33.77 -22.78 -21.04
CA ALA A 244 -33.72 -21.35 -21.31
C ALA A 244 -34.97 -20.65 -20.70
N THR A 245 -34.81 -19.47 -20.17
CA THR A 245 -35.88 -18.67 -19.56
C THR A 245 -35.90 -17.27 -20.18
N ALA A 246 -37.02 -16.92 -20.83
CA ALA A 246 -37.29 -15.62 -21.43
C ALA A 246 -38.49 -14.96 -20.76
N LEU A 247 -38.31 -13.83 -20.09
CA LEU A 247 -39.37 -13.16 -19.33
C LEU A 247 -39.43 -11.68 -19.68
N GLY A 248 -40.47 -11.22 -20.34
CA GLY A 248 -40.63 -9.83 -20.74
C GLY A 248 -41.31 -9.62 -22.07
N THR A 249 -40.84 -8.71 -22.90
CA THR A 249 -41.38 -8.42 -24.24
C THR A 249 -40.23 -8.46 -25.25
N TYR A 250 -40.35 -9.19 -26.34
CA TYR A 250 -39.31 -9.41 -27.34
C TYR A 250 -38.01 -10.02 -26.72
N THR A 251 -38.14 -10.75 -25.65
CA THR A 251 -36.99 -11.31 -24.92
C THR A 251 -36.54 -12.62 -25.56
N HIS A 252 -35.24 -12.76 -25.79
CA HIS A 252 -34.66 -13.91 -26.46
C HIS A 252 -33.68 -14.67 -25.55
N ALA A 253 -34.05 -15.82 -25.04
CA ALA A 253 -33.16 -16.76 -24.36
C ALA A 253 -32.86 -17.92 -25.30
N THR A 254 -31.87 -17.79 -26.12
CA THR A 254 -31.50 -18.72 -27.18
C THR A 254 -30.28 -19.57 -26.88
N GLY A 255 -29.62 -19.35 -25.73
CA GLY A 255 -28.54 -20.18 -25.24
C GLY A 255 -29.02 -21.34 -24.35
N LEU A 256 -28.28 -22.41 -24.29
CA LEU A 256 -28.55 -23.53 -23.36
C LEU A 256 -28.46 -23.03 -21.90
N ARG A 257 -29.51 -23.23 -21.09
CA ARG A 257 -29.63 -22.76 -19.71
C ARG A 257 -29.49 -21.24 -19.58
N SER A 258 -29.83 -20.50 -20.62
CA SER A 258 -29.79 -19.03 -20.59
C SER A 258 -31.02 -18.45 -19.92
N THR A 259 -30.86 -17.25 -19.36
CA THR A 259 -31.96 -16.49 -18.75
C THR A 259 -32.00 -15.08 -19.33
N ALA A 260 -33.09 -14.70 -19.95
CA ALA A 260 -33.31 -13.36 -20.45
C ALA A 260 -34.53 -12.75 -19.79
N VAL A 261 -34.42 -11.57 -19.19
CA VAL A 261 -35.48 -10.88 -18.46
C VAL A 261 -35.51 -9.40 -18.83
N GLY A 262 -36.61 -8.93 -19.37
CA GLY A 262 -36.75 -7.52 -19.74
C GLY A 262 -37.38 -7.29 -21.11
N VAL A 263 -37.27 -6.07 -21.63
CA VAL A 263 -37.72 -5.75 -23.00
C VAL A 263 -36.55 -5.89 -23.94
N ASN A 264 -36.67 -6.63 -25.03
CA ASN A 264 -35.58 -6.89 -25.97
C ASN A 264 -34.32 -7.48 -25.34
N ALA A 265 -34.41 -8.10 -24.16
CA ALA A 265 -33.27 -8.77 -23.54
C ALA A 265 -32.86 -10.01 -24.36
N ALA A 266 -31.57 -10.21 -24.58
CA ALA A 266 -31.04 -11.29 -25.39
C ALA A 266 -29.94 -12.08 -24.61
N ALA A 267 -30.23 -13.34 -24.30
CA ALA A 267 -29.30 -14.28 -23.68
C ALA A 267 -29.06 -15.43 -24.66
N SER A 268 -28.03 -15.31 -25.51
CA SER A 268 -27.73 -16.30 -26.54
C SER A 268 -26.56 -17.24 -26.20
N GLY A 269 -25.75 -16.86 -25.22
CA GLY A 269 -24.70 -17.75 -24.73
C GLY A 269 -25.21 -18.90 -23.87
N GLN A 270 -24.52 -20.01 -23.85
CA GLN A 270 -24.82 -21.10 -22.92
C GLN A 270 -24.60 -20.60 -21.46
N SER A 271 -25.60 -20.85 -20.61
CA SER A 271 -25.63 -20.41 -19.20
C SER A 271 -25.55 -18.88 -19.03
N SER A 272 -25.85 -18.12 -20.06
CA SER A 272 -25.85 -16.67 -20.02
C SER A 272 -27.09 -16.09 -19.34
N GLN A 273 -26.92 -14.87 -18.76
CA GLN A 273 -28.01 -14.17 -18.11
C GLN A 273 -28.11 -12.73 -18.64
N ALA A 274 -29.23 -12.33 -19.19
CA ALA A 274 -29.51 -10.98 -19.66
C ALA A 274 -30.74 -10.42 -18.92
N MET A 275 -30.57 -9.45 -18.07
CA MET A 275 -31.60 -8.87 -17.24
C MET A 275 -31.65 -7.35 -17.40
N GLY A 276 -32.66 -6.86 -18.11
CA GLY A 276 -32.83 -5.44 -18.37
C GLY A 276 -33.40 -5.18 -19.77
N ASP A 277 -33.81 -3.94 -20.02
CA ASP A 277 -34.21 -3.47 -21.34
C ASP A 277 -32.99 -3.46 -22.28
N HIS A 278 -33.06 -4.18 -23.40
CA HIS A 278 -31.97 -4.36 -24.37
C HIS A 278 -30.66 -4.95 -23.76
N ALA A 279 -30.75 -5.67 -22.64
CA ALA A 279 -29.62 -6.38 -22.11
C ALA A 279 -29.19 -7.52 -23.04
N GLU A 280 -27.88 -7.68 -23.27
CA GLU A 280 -27.31 -8.63 -24.23
C GLU A 280 -26.23 -9.49 -23.58
N ALA A 281 -26.43 -10.80 -23.45
CA ALA A 281 -25.46 -11.77 -22.92
C ALA A 281 -25.22 -12.88 -23.96
N THR A 282 -24.16 -12.77 -24.73
CA THR A 282 -23.85 -13.67 -25.85
C THR A 282 -22.77 -14.70 -25.54
N GLY A 283 -21.89 -14.41 -24.55
CA GLY A 283 -20.83 -15.32 -24.16
C GLY A 283 -21.29 -16.51 -23.32
N PHE A 284 -20.50 -17.57 -23.29
CA PHE A 284 -20.68 -18.69 -22.37
C PHE A 284 -20.59 -18.21 -20.92
N GLY A 285 -21.62 -18.44 -20.12
CA GLY A 285 -21.66 -17.97 -18.71
C GLY A 285 -21.70 -16.46 -18.55
N ALA A 286 -21.99 -15.70 -19.60
CA ALA A 286 -22.03 -14.25 -19.56
C ALA A 286 -23.25 -13.73 -18.77
N THR A 287 -23.07 -12.63 -18.05
CA THR A 287 -24.11 -12.00 -17.24
C THR A 287 -24.27 -10.52 -17.60
N ALA A 288 -25.40 -10.11 -18.13
CA ALA A 288 -25.71 -8.71 -18.44
C ALA A 288 -26.94 -8.27 -17.63
N VAL A 289 -26.78 -7.35 -16.70
CA VAL A 289 -27.83 -6.84 -15.82
C VAL A 289 -27.89 -5.33 -15.88
N GLY A 290 -28.93 -4.80 -16.44
CA GLY A 290 -29.13 -3.37 -16.63
C GLY A 290 -29.71 -3.06 -18.02
N LYS A 291 -30.23 -1.85 -18.20
CA LYS A 291 -30.67 -1.39 -19.51
C LYS A 291 -29.48 -1.32 -20.46
N ALA A 292 -29.64 -1.91 -21.64
CA ALA A 292 -28.58 -1.95 -22.67
C ALA A 292 -27.22 -2.49 -22.18
N ALA A 293 -27.19 -3.26 -21.07
CA ALA A 293 -25.99 -3.93 -20.59
C ALA A 293 -25.54 -5.00 -21.58
N LYS A 294 -24.26 -5.11 -21.86
CA LYS A 294 -23.67 -6.05 -22.82
C LYS A 294 -22.60 -6.91 -22.18
N ALA A 295 -22.77 -8.21 -22.21
CA ALA A 295 -21.78 -9.21 -21.80
C ALA A 295 -21.58 -10.17 -22.98
N LEU A 296 -20.55 -9.91 -23.80
CA LEU A 296 -20.50 -10.49 -25.14
C LEU A 296 -19.63 -11.73 -25.26
N ASP A 297 -18.72 -11.95 -24.32
CA ASP A 297 -17.77 -13.09 -24.41
C ASP A 297 -17.85 -13.98 -23.15
N GLN A 298 -17.09 -15.08 -23.17
CA GLN A 298 -17.10 -16.08 -22.11
C GLN A 298 -16.88 -15.48 -20.73
N SER A 299 -17.82 -15.78 -19.80
CA SER A 299 -17.79 -15.33 -18.41
C SER A 299 -17.72 -13.81 -18.25
N ALA A 300 -18.08 -13.06 -19.26
CA ALA A 300 -18.21 -11.62 -19.19
C ALA A 300 -19.36 -11.22 -18.28
N SER A 301 -19.20 -10.15 -17.49
CA SER A 301 -20.20 -9.69 -16.53
C SER A 301 -20.43 -8.18 -16.65
N ALA A 302 -21.62 -7.76 -17.01
CA ALA A 302 -22.02 -6.37 -17.18
C ALA A 302 -23.18 -6.02 -16.25
N PHE A 303 -22.98 -5.13 -15.29
CA PHE A 303 -23.97 -4.68 -14.33
C PHE A 303 -24.12 -3.16 -14.35
N GLY A 304 -25.23 -2.67 -14.87
CA GLY A 304 -25.55 -1.25 -14.95
C GLY A 304 -26.19 -0.87 -16.29
N ASP A 305 -26.76 0.33 -16.36
CA ASP A 305 -27.26 0.87 -17.63
C ASP A 305 -26.08 1.10 -18.58
N SER A 306 -26.19 0.52 -19.77
CA SER A 306 -25.16 0.61 -20.81
C SER A 306 -23.76 0.07 -20.38
N ALA A 307 -23.70 -0.75 -19.35
CA ALA A 307 -22.48 -1.43 -18.97
C ALA A 307 -22.05 -2.41 -20.09
N ASN A 308 -20.77 -2.43 -20.43
CA ASN A 308 -20.24 -3.13 -21.58
C ASN A 308 -19.03 -4.00 -21.21
N ALA A 309 -19.19 -5.29 -21.16
CA ALA A 309 -18.15 -6.30 -20.93
C ALA A 309 -18.03 -7.17 -22.18
N THR A 310 -17.04 -6.89 -23.03
CA THR A 310 -17.00 -7.43 -24.39
C THR A 310 -16.01 -8.57 -24.61
N THR A 311 -15.18 -8.86 -23.65
CA THR A 311 -14.12 -9.86 -23.77
C THR A 311 -14.22 -10.93 -22.67
N VAL A 312 -13.48 -12.03 -22.88
CA VAL A 312 -13.45 -13.15 -21.93
C VAL A 312 -13.14 -12.67 -20.52
N GLN A 313 -13.96 -13.11 -19.57
CA GLN A 313 -13.83 -12.82 -18.13
C GLN A 313 -13.77 -11.32 -17.78
N SER A 314 -14.25 -10.45 -18.66
CA SER A 314 -14.34 -9.03 -18.37
C SER A 314 -15.53 -8.70 -17.46
N THR A 315 -15.36 -7.71 -16.60
CA THR A 315 -16.41 -7.28 -15.66
C THR A 315 -16.63 -5.77 -15.75
N ALA A 316 -17.85 -5.35 -16.10
CA ALA A 316 -18.24 -3.94 -16.17
C ALA A 316 -19.39 -3.68 -15.19
N VAL A 317 -19.19 -2.83 -14.19
CA VAL A 317 -20.17 -2.50 -13.16
C VAL A 317 -20.34 -0.99 -13.03
N GLY A 318 -21.46 -0.48 -13.40
CA GLY A 318 -21.78 0.95 -13.36
C GLY A 318 -22.47 1.45 -14.63
N TYR A 319 -22.95 2.68 -14.60
CA TYR A 319 -23.52 3.34 -15.77
C TYR A 319 -22.44 3.54 -16.84
N SER A 320 -22.65 3.01 -18.01
CA SER A 320 -21.69 3.07 -19.14
C SER A 320 -20.27 2.62 -18.76
N ALA A 321 -20.15 1.73 -17.78
CA ALA A 321 -18.87 1.08 -17.48
C ALA A 321 -18.45 0.20 -18.66
N ASN A 322 -17.18 0.26 -19.06
CA ASN A 322 -16.67 -0.37 -20.28
C ASN A 322 -15.44 -1.23 -19.99
N ALA A 323 -15.60 -2.55 -19.98
CA ALA A 323 -14.53 -3.52 -19.81
C ALA A 323 -14.31 -4.27 -21.14
N THR A 324 -13.34 -3.84 -21.92
CA THR A 324 -13.03 -4.36 -23.25
C THR A 324 -11.69 -5.10 -23.34
N GLY A 325 -10.89 -5.06 -22.28
CA GLY A 325 -9.68 -5.87 -22.18
C GLY A 325 -9.97 -7.28 -21.68
N LEU A 326 -9.17 -8.27 -22.10
CA LEU A 326 -9.21 -9.64 -21.58
C LEU A 326 -9.02 -9.63 -20.04
N ASN A 327 -9.91 -10.28 -19.29
CA ASN A 327 -9.90 -10.28 -17.82
C ASN A 327 -9.96 -8.89 -17.18
N ALA A 328 -10.43 -7.88 -17.91
CA ALA A 328 -10.49 -6.52 -17.42
C ALA A 328 -11.71 -6.28 -16.52
N SER A 329 -11.57 -5.36 -15.57
CA SER A 329 -12.63 -5.02 -14.61
C SER A 329 -12.86 -3.51 -14.57
N ALA A 330 -14.04 -3.04 -14.88
CA ALA A 330 -14.45 -1.65 -14.85
C ALA A 330 -15.58 -1.44 -13.83
N PHE A 331 -15.32 -0.75 -12.73
CA PHE A 331 -16.25 -0.47 -11.65
C PHE A 331 -16.48 1.04 -11.50
N GLY A 332 -17.62 1.53 -11.87
CA GLY A 332 -17.99 2.93 -11.71
C GLY A 332 -18.71 3.52 -12.93
N ASN A 333 -19.25 4.70 -12.76
CA ASN A 333 -19.87 5.48 -13.84
C ASN A 333 -18.81 5.83 -14.88
N LEU A 334 -19.04 5.52 -16.15
CA LEU A 334 -18.15 5.81 -17.27
C LEU A 334 -16.72 5.27 -17.07
N SER A 335 -16.54 4.28 -16.23
CA SER A 335 -15.24 3.63 -16.04
C SER A 335 -14.85 2.82 -17.28
N MET A 336 -13.58 2.77 -17.61
CA MET A 336 -13.08 2.08 -18.79
C MET A 336 -11.85 1.23 -18.44
N ALA A 337 -11.93 -0.08 -18.64
CA ALA A 337 -10.84 -1.01 -18.52
C ALA A 337 -10.61 -1.72 -19.87
N SER A 338 -9.73 -1.17 -20.70
CA SER A 338 -9.47 -1.69 -22.05
C SER A 338 -8.15 -2.45 -22.17
N GLY A 339 -7.26 -2.32 -21.21
CA GLY A 339 -6.06 -3.14 -21.15
C GLY A 339 -6.34 -4.58 -20.70
N GLU A 340 -5.55 -5.53 -21.16
CA GLU A 340 -5.58 -6.92 -20.69
C GLU A 340 -5.27 -6.96 -19.18
N TYR A 341 -6.08 -7.63 -18.37
CA TYR A 341 -6.02 -7.65 -16.89
C TYR A 341 -6.14 -6.27 -16.22
N ALA A 342 -6.64 -5.27 -16.94
CA ALA A 342 -6.77 -3.93 -16.40
C ALA A 342 -7.92 -3.81 -15.41
N THR A 343 -7.77 -2.97 -14.41
CA THR A 343 -8.81 -2.71 -13.42
C THR A 343 -9.06 -1.21 -13.28
N ALA A 344 -10.26 -0.75 -13.55
CA ALA A 344 -10.71 0.63 -13.41
C ALA A 344 -11.79 0.72 -12.32
N VAL A 345 -11.55 1.44 -11.25
CA VAL A 345 -12.47 1.59 -10.11
C VAL A 345 -12.72 3.07 -9.83
N GLY A 346 -13.90 3.54 -10.14
CA GLY A 346 -14.31 4.93 -9.92
C GLY A 346 -15.00 5.55 -11.11
N SER A 347 -15.60 6.74 -10.91
CA SER A 347 -16.24 7.46 -12.00
C SER A 347 -15.21 8.00 -12.99
N GLU A 348 -15.42 7.72 -14.28
CA GLU A 348 -14.49 8.13 -15.34
C GLU A 348 -13.03 7.64 -15.07
N ALA A 349 -12.90 6.48 -14.43
CA ALA A 349 -11.59 5.84 -14.25
C ALA A 349 -11.24 5.07 -15.52
N HIS A 350 -10.05 5.29 -16.06
CA HIS A 350 -9.56 4.67 -17.28
C HIS A 350 -8.31 3.83 -17.03
N ALA A 351 -8.41 2.53 -17.18
CA ALA A 351 -7.28 1.60 -17.13
C ALA A 351 -7.09 0.98 -18.52
N THR A 352 -6.24 1.58 -19.34
CA THR A 352 -6.02 1.17 -20.73
C THR A 352 -4.72 0.42 -20.94
N GLY A 353 -3.79 0.52 -20.01
CA GLY A 353 -2.56 -0.28 -20.02
C GLY A 353 -2.81 -1.73 -19.59
N ARG A 354 -2.06 -2.68 -20.15
CA ARG A 354 -2.05 -4.07 -19.71
C ARG A 354 -1.67 -4.16 -18.23
N ASN A 355 -2.41 -4.93 -17.42
CA ASN A 355 -2.27 -4.96 -15.94
C ASN A 355 -2.41 -3.57 -15.29
N GLY A 356 -3.03 -2.60 -15.95
CA GLY A 356 -3.21 -1.26 -15.43
C GLY A 356 -4.27 -1.20 -14.32
N PHE A 357 -4.02 -0.44 -13.27
CA PHE A 357 -4.97 -0.19 -12.18
C PHE A 357 -5.30 1.30 -12.07
N ALA A 358 -6.55 1.66 -12.27
CA ALA A 358 -7.07 3.03 -12.11
C ALA A 358 -8.08 3.08 -10.97
N GLY A 359 -7.73 3.69 -9.82
CA GLY A 359 -8.56 3.76 -8.62
C GLY A 359 -8.93 5.19 -8.25
N GLY A 360 -10.19 5.58 -8.41
CA GLY A 360 -10.68 6.93 -8.10
C GLY A 360 -11.43 7.57 -9.27
N ALA A 361 -11.86 8.83 -9.10
CA ALA A 361 -12.59 9.52 -10.16
C ALA A 361 -11.65 10.24 -11.14
N LYS A 362 -11.91 10.14 -12.45
CA LYS A 362 -11.13 10.75 -13.54
C LYS A 362 -9.67 10.32 -13.57
N VAL A 363 -9.43 9.09 -13.22
CA VAL A 363 -8.09 8.52 -13.12
C VAL A 363 -7.70 7.83 -14.40
N ASN A 364 -6.45 7.99 -14.84
CA ASN A 364 -5.92 7.38 -16.05
C ASN A 364 -4.70 6.51 -15.75
N ALA A 365 -4.81 5.21 -15.92
CA ALA A 365 -3.72 4.25 -15.90
C ALA A 365 -3.53 3.70 -17.32
N THR A 366 -2.71 4.37 -18.11
CA THR A 366 -2.55 4.09 -19.54
C THR A 366 -1.28 3.34 -19.89
N GLY A 367 -0.28 3.37 -19.02
CA GLY A 367 0.94 2.55 -19.16
C GLY A 367 0.69 1.10 -18.79
N ASN A 368 1.42 0.17 -19.41
CA ASN A 368 1.38 -1.23 -18.97
C ASN A 368 1.88 -1.35 -17.53
N GLU A 369 1.22 -2.18 -16.73
CA GLU A 369 1.55 -2.40 -15.31
C GLU A 369 1.49 -1.11 -14.48
N SER A 370 0.79 -0.08 -14.99
CA SER A 370 0.66 1.19 -14.29
C SER A 370 -0.42 1.18 -13.23
N THR A 371 -0.19 1.93 -12.16
CA THR A 371 -1.15 2.12 -11.07
C THR A 371 -1.45 3.60 -10.86
N ALA A 372 -2.69 4.01 -11.03
CA ALA A 372 -3.12 5.36 -10.76
C ALA A 372 -4.25 5.37 -9.72
N VAL A 373 -4.03 6.04 -8.60
CA VAL A 373 -5.01 6.12 -7.50
C VAL A 373 -5.16 7.56 -7.05
N GLY A 374 -6.41 8.03 -7.03
CA GLY A 374 -6.76 9.38 -6.58
C GLY A 374 -7.82 10.03 -7.45
N TYR A 375 -7.96 11.33 -7.37
CA TYR A 375 -8.83 12.12 -8.25
C TYR A 375 -7.99 12.78 -9.34
N ASN A 376 -8.37 12.61 -10.60
CA ASN A 376 -7.70 13.23 -11.75
C ASN A 376 -6.19 12.92 -11.81
N SER A 377 -5.81 11.70 -11.43
CA SER A 377 -4.42 11.25 -11.47
C SER A 377 -4.12 10.47 -12.75
N THR A 378 -2.89 10.53 -13.21
CA THR A 378 -2.47 9.90 -14.47
C THR A 378 -1.18 9.12 -14.29
N ALA A 379 -1.20 7.83 -14.60
CA ALA A 379 -0.03 6.95 -14.69
C ALA A 379 0.07 6.42 -16.13
N SER A 380 0.91 7.04 -16.94
CA SER A 380 1.02 6.71 -18.37
C SER A 380 2.33 6.00 -18.74
N GLY A 381 3.35 6.06 -17.90
CA GLY A 381 4.56 5.26 -18.09
C GLY A 381 4.33 3.79 -17.78
N ASN A 382 5.04 2.90 -18.45
CA ASN A 382 5.01 1.48 -18.11
C ASN A 382 5.56 1.26 -16.69
N GLY A 383 4.88 0.48 -15.87
CA GLY A 383 5.23 0.28 -14.47
C GLY A 383 5.13 1.54 -13.59
N SER A 384 4.50 2.61 -14.08
CA SER A 384 4.39 3.85 -13.31
C SER A 384 3.30 3.79 -12.24
N VAL A 385 3.52 4.52 -11.15
CA VAL A 385 2.58 4.56 -10.02
C VAL A 385 2.24 5.99 -9.65
N THR A 386 0.96 6.29 -9.57
CA THR A 386 0.46 7.56 -9.06
C THR A 386 -0.47 7.34 -7.88
N LEU A 387 -0.16 7.94 -6.74
CA LEU A 387 -1.00 7.89 -5.54
C LEU A 387 -1.30 9.31 -5.06
N GLY A 388 -2.50 9.79 -5.28
CA GLY A 388 -2.91 11.11 -4.83
C GLY A 388 -3.73 11.86 -5.88
N ARG A 389 -4.36 12.94 -5.45
CA ARG A 389 -5.15 13.82 -6.30
C ARG A 389 -4.24 14.57 -7.28
N GLU A 390 -4.61 14.64 -8.56
CA GLU A 390 -3.90 15.37 -9.61
C GLU A 390 -2.42 14.95 -9.78
N GLY A 391 -2.08 13.72 -9.34
CA GLY A 391 -0.75 13.18 -9.53
C GLY A 391 -0.50 12.75 -10.98
N THR A 392 0.73 12.83 -11.43
CA THR A 392 1.12 12.47 -12.80
C THR A 392 2.42 11.68 -12.81
N ALA A 393 2.41 10.46 -13.33
CA ALA A 393 3.58 9.61 -13.52
C ALA A 393 3.63 9.16 -14.98
N THR A 394 4.52 9.77 -15.79
CA THR A 394 4.61 9.53 -17.22
C THR A 394 5.84 8.76 -17.67
N GLY A 395 6.91 8.78 -16.86
CA GLY A 395 8.11 7.99 -17.13
C GLY A 395 7.92 6.52 -16.85
N VAL A 396 8.69 5.66 -17.48
CA VAL A 396 8.72 4.21 -17.22
C VAL A 396 9.24 3.97 -15.80
N GLY A 397 8.52 3.17 -15.01
CA GLY A 397 8.88 2.91 -13.62
C GLY A 397 8.86 4.16 -12.73
N SER A 398 8.12 5.21 -13.09
CA SER A 398 8.04 6.44 -12.29
C SER A 398 6.97 6.38 -11.19
N TYR A 399 7.19 7.10 -10.10
CA TYR A 399 6.31 7.12 -8.93
C TYR A 399 5.94 8.55 -8.56
N ALA A 400 4.64 8.87 -8.53
CA ALA A 400 4.12 10.16 -8.09
C ALA A 400 3.16 10.00 -6.93
N MET A 401 3.56 10.39 -5.72
CA MET A 401 2.78 10.20 -4.50
C MET A 401 2.51 11.54 -3.81
N GLY A 402 1.26 11.97 -3.81
CA GLY A 402 0.83 13.21 -3.18
C GLY A 402 -0.07 14.07 -4.09
N TYR A 403 -0.62 15.14 -3.52
CA TYR A 403 -1.44 16.09 -4.27
C TYR A 403 -0.60 16.82 -5.33
N GLY A 404 -0.95 16.68 -6.60
CA GLY A 404 -0.24 17.34 -7.71
C GLY A 404 1.22 16.90 -7.83
N ALA A 405 1.59 15.73 -7.30
CA ALA A 405 2.93 15.18 -7.51
C ALA A 405 3.12 14.79 -8.98
N SER A 406 4.30 15.03 -9.51
CA SER A 406 4.62 14.83 -10.94
C SER A 406 5.96 14.13 -11.11
N ALA A 407 5.97 12.93 -11.69
CA ALA A 407 7.15 12.16 -12.04
C ALA A 407 7.13 11.89 -13.54
N THR A 408 7.84 12.69 -14.33
CA THR A 408 7.67 12.72 -15.78
C THR A 408 8.72 11.96 -16.56
N ASN A 409 9.83 11.61 -15.93
CA ASN A 409 10.90 10.87 -16.58
C ASN A 409 11.03 9.45 -16.01
N ASP A 410 11.77 8.58 -16.71
CA ASP A 410 11.92 7.18 -16.33
C ASP A 410 12.61 7.04 -14.97
N SER A 411 12.13 6.08 -14.17
CA SER A 411 12.59 5.83 -12.80
C SER A 411 12.55 7.03 -11.86
N ALA A 412 11.72 8.04 -12.17
CA ALA A 412 11.57 9.24 -11.36
C ALA A 412 10.61 9.03 -10.17
N PHE A 413 10.94 9.58 -9.00
CA PHE A 413 10.14 9.47 -7.79
C PHE A 413 9.74 10.85 -7.26
N ALA A 414 8.47 11.17 -7.26
CA ALA A 414 7.92 12.42 -6.72
C ALA A 414 7.01 12.11 -5.52
N ILE A 415 7.43 12.41 -4.30
CA ILE A 415 6.69 12.13 -3.08
C ILE A 415 6.42 13.42 -2.30
N GLY A 416 5.17 13.80 -2.21
CA GLY A 416 4.75 15.02 -1.52
C GLY A 416 3.82 15.89 -2.35
N SER A 417 3.13 16.82 -1.68
CA SER A 417 2.25 17.75 -2.39
C SER A 417 3.04 18.63 -3.34
N LYS A 418 2.67 18.61 -4.63
CA LYS A 418 3.33 19.34 -5.72
C LYS A 418 4.83 19.03 -5.86
N ALA A 419 5.27 17.87 -5.41
CA ALA A 419 6.62 17.39 -5.68
C ALA A 419 6.76 17.09 -7.19
N LYS A 420 7.91 17.43 -7.78
CA LYS A 420 8.18 17.22 -9.20
C LYS A 420 9.51 16.52 -9.39
N ALA A 421 9.48 15.35 -9.99
CA ALA A 421 10.65 14.61 -10.41
C ALA A 421 10.66 14.54 -11.94
N GLU A 422 11.33 15.50 -12.56
CA GLU A 422 11.35 15.70 -14.01
C GLU A 422 12.64 15.19 -14.67
N ALA A 423 13.67 14.82 -13.90
CA ALA A 423 14.90 14.22 -14.40
C ALA A 423 14.84 12.68 -14.36
N TYR A 424 15.66 12.02 -15.20
CA TYR A 424 15.81 10.55 -15.19
C TYR A 424 16.31 10.05 -13.83
N ALA A 425 15.78 8.94 -13.32
CA ALA A 425 16.15 8.31 -12.06
C ALA A 425 16.19 9.28 -10.84
N SER A 426 15.49 10.40 -10.92
CA SER A 426 15.50 11.43 -9.89
C SER A 426 14.47 11.21 -8.81
N MET A 427 14.75 11.78 -7.64
CA MET A 427 13.87 11.65 -6.48
C MET A 427 13.57 13.03 -5.88
N ALA A 428 12.29 13.40 -5.86
CA ALA A 428 11.79 14.64 -5.25
C ALA A 428 10.85 14.29 -4.09
N ILE A 429 11.29 14.48 -2.85
CA ILE A 429 10.53 14.13 -1.64
C ILE A 429 10.27 15.37 -0.79
N GLY A 430 9.01 15.72 -0.63
CA GLY A 430 8.59 16.86 0.18
C GLY A 430 7.60 17.75 -0.58
N LYS A 431 6.90 18.60 0.15
CA LYS A 431 5.99 19.56 -0.47
C LYS A 431 6.77 20.51 -1.39
N GLY A 432 6.43 20.54 -2.67
CA GLY A 432 7.09 21.41 -3.65
C GLY A 432 8.55 21.07 -3.95
N ALA A 433 9.06 19.91 -3.51
CA ALA A 433 10.38 19.43 -3.90
C ALA A 433 10.44 19.25 -5.41
N ASN A 434 11.55 19.62 -6.04
CA ASN A 434 11.64 19.63 -7.49
C ASN A 434 13.02 19.20 -7.99
N THR A 435 13.03 18.24 -8.93
CA THR A 435 14.21 17.87 -9.72
C THR A 435 13.86 18.09 -11.20
N LYS A 436 14.55 19.01 -11.85
CA LYS A 436 14.23 19.37 -13.23
C LYS A 436 14.97 18.53 -14.26
N ALA A 437 14.29 18.23 -15.36
CA ALA A 437 14.88 17.59 -16.54
C ALA A 437 15.93 18.51 -17.18
N GLN A 438 16.90 17.89 -17.82
CA GLN A 438 17.89 18.60 -18.61
C GLN A 438 17.28 19.04 -19.95
N ASP A 439 17.62 20.24 -20.38
CA ASP A 439 17.23 20.73 -21.71
C ASP A 439 17.98 19.94 -22.79
N ALA A 440 17.25 19.39 -23.76
CA ALA A 440 17.78 18.49 -24.79
C ALA A 440 18.88 19.10 -25.70
N THR A 441 19.21 20.35 -25.52
CA THR A 441 20.12 21.12 -26.44
C THR A 441 21.37 21.65 -25.79
N SER A 442 21.66 21.42 -24.51
CA SER A 442 22.84 22.02 -23.88
C SER A 442 24.04 21.07 -23.89
N THR A 443 25.00 21.41 -24.73
CA THR A 443 26.38 20.94 -24.67
C THR A 443 27.11 21.73 -23.60
N TYR A 444 27.55 21.10 -22.52
CA TYR A 444 28.40 21.73 -21.50
C TYR A 444 29.85 21.66 -21.95
N SER A 445 30.46 22.79 -22.30
CA SER A 445 31.89 22.90 -22.55
C SER A 445 32.57 23.35 -21.27
N TYR A 446 33.31 22.47 -20.61
CA TYR A 446 34.17 22.83 -19.50
C TYR A 446 35.39 23.53 -20.00
N SER A 447 35.42 24.86 -19.97
CA SER A 447 36.60 25.65 -20.20
C SER A 447 37.16 26.14 -18.87
N GLY A 448 38.00 25.34 -18.24
CA GLY A 448 38.74 25.74 -17.05
C GLY A 448 40.00 26.48 -17.44
N THR A 449 39.99 27.84 -17.49
CA THR A 449 41.21 28.61 -17.36
C THR A 449 41.58 28.71 -15.88
N GLY A 450 42.13 27.63 -15.31
CA GLY A 450 42.85 27.66 -14.04
C GLY A 450 44.27 28.06 -14.36
N GLY A 451 44.78 29.13 -13.70
CA GLY A 451 46.17 29.52 -13.78
C GLY A 451 47.09 28.36 -13.43
N ALA A 452 48.12 28.20 -14.20
CA ALA A 452 49.09 27.11 -14.09
C ALA A 452 49.73 27.05 -12.71
N VAL A 453 49.41 26.01 -11.96
CA VAL A 453 50.38 25.44 -11.00
C VAL A 453 50.69 24.07 -11.54
N GLY A 454 51.91 23.86 -11.99
CA GLY A 454 52.36 22.68 -12.67
C GLY A 454 51.93 21.36 -12.00
N ALA A 455 51.04 20.68 -12.64
CA ALA A 455 50.88 19.24 -12.58
C ALA A 455 50.36 18.81 -13.94
N SER A 456 51.21 18.16 -14.68
CA SER A 456 50.93 17.49 -15.93
C SER A 456 49.81 16.51 -15.75
N GLY A 457 48.75 16.62 -16.57
CA GLY A 457 47.86 15.53 -16.89
C GLY A 457 46.45 15.65 -16.33
N TYR A 458 45.69 16.64 -16.76
CA TYR A 458 44.23 16.51 -16.81
C TYR A 458 43.76 16.52 -18.26
N ASN A 459 43.28 15.37 -18.71
CA ASN A 459 42.61 15.23 -19.97
C ASN A 459 41.38 16.15 -20.00
N THR A 460 41.30 16.99 -21.02
CA THR A 460 40.05 17.67 -21.38
C THR A 460 39.06 16.65 -21.89
N GLU A 461 38.27 16.08 -20.97
CA GLU A 461 37.12 15.27 -21.35
C GLU A 461 35.96 16.22 -21.71
N THR A 462 35.67 16.31 -22.98
CA THR A 462 34.43 16.89 -23.52
C THR A 462 33.35 15.84 -23.28
N SER A 463 32.69 15.86 -22.13
CA SER A 463 31.48 15.06 -21.94
C SER A 463 30.28 15.78 -22.57
N THR A 464 29.85 15.26 -23.72
CA THR A 464 28.60 15.64 -24.36
C THR A 464 27.48 14.89 -23.68
N ILE A 465 26.69 15.57 -22.88
CA ILE A 465 25.52 14.96 -22.23
C ILE A 465 24.37 14.98 -23.22
N HIS A 466 23.98 13.83 -23.72
CA HIS A 466 22.82 13.68 -24.59
C HIS A 466 21.58 13.44 -23.75
N SER A 467 20.56 14.27 -23.87
CA SER A 467 19.23 13.96 -23.40
C SER A 467 18.60 12.91 -24.32
N GLY A 468 18.46 11.70 -23.81
CA GLY A 468 17.88 10.63 -24.61
C GLY A 468 16.35 10.68 -24.66
N ALA A 469 15.79 11.08 -25.79
CA ALA A 469 14.57 10.46 -26.29
C ALA A 469 15.02 9.22 -27.08
N GLY A 470 14.61 8.06 -26.63
CA GLY A 470 15.07 6.73 -27.00
C GLY A 470 15.45 6.52 -28.47
N THR A 471 16.66 6.09 -28.68
CA THR A 471 17.05 5.01 -29.64
C THR A 471 18.41 4.50 -29.23
N ASN A 472 18.50 3.18 -28.97
CA ASN A 472 19.72 2.46 -28.68
C ASN A 472 20.78 2.63 -29.79
N THR A 473 21.89 3.25 -29.44
CA THR A 473 23.20 2.93 -30.02
C THR A 473 24.26 3.16 -28.97
N ALA A 474 25.08 2.14 -28.74
CA ALA A 474 26.11 2.11 -27.72
C ALA A 474 27.11 3.25 -27.85
N SER A 475 27.08 4.19 -26.95
CA SER A 475 28.14 5.12 -26.58
C SER A 475 27.82 5.56 -25.17
N ASP A 476 28.81 5.58 -24.29
CA ASP A 476 28.66 5.93 -22.87
C ASP A 476 28.01 7.30 -22.72
N THR A 477 26.69 7.32 -22.73
CA THR A 477 25.87 8.47 -22.39
C THR A 477 25.63 8.44 -20.90
N TYR A 478 26.28 9.33 -20.16
CA TYR A 478 25.84 9.64 -18.80
C TYR A 478 24.42 10.16 -18.87
N ASN A 479 23.47 9.35 -18.44
CA ASN A 479 22.08 9.77 -18.34
C ASN A 479 22.02 10.95 -17.37
N ALA A 480 21.48 12.06 -17.82
CA ALA A 480 21.18 13.21 -16.97
C ALA A 480 20.11 12.84 -15.96
N GLY A 481 20.53 12.34 -14.79
CA GLY A 481 19.62 11.81 -13.80
C GLY A 481 20.27 11.67 -12.43
N ASP A 482 19.78 10.73 -11.64
CA ASP A 482 20.25 10.42 -10.30
C ASP A 482 20.24 11.62 -9.33
N THR A 483 19.25 12.50 -9.49
CA THR A 483 19.08 13.68 -8.65
C THR A 483 18.11 13.43 -7.50
N LEU A 484 18.41 14.00 -6.34
CA LEU A 484 17.64 13.82 -5.13
C LEU A 484 17.24 15.17 -4.52
N ALA A 485 15.95 15.45 -4.43
CA ALA A 485 15.41 16.62 -3.73
C ALA A 485 14.50 16.16 -2.57
N ILE A 486 14.91 16.36 -1.32
CA ILE A 486 14.14 15.97 -0.13
C ILE A 486 13.86 17.19 0.74
N GLY A 487 12.60 17.52 0.92
CA GLY A 487 12.17 18.61 1.78
C GLY A 487 11.12 19.50 1.12
N THR A 488 10.45 20.31 1.90
CA THR A 488 9.52 21.30 1.36
C THR A 488 10.24 22.27 0.46
N ASN A 489 9.84 22.41 -0.80
CA ASN A 489 10.43 23.24 -1.83
C ASN A 489 11.93 22.95 -2.07
N ALA A 490 12.43 21.78 -1.72
CA ALA A 490 13.79 21.37 -2.10
C ALA A 490 13.86 21.28 -3.64
N THR A 491 14.90 21.85 -4.24
CA THR A 491 14.99 21.97 -5.70
C THR A 491 16.36 21.53 -6.21
N VAL A 492 16.36 20.67 -7.23
CA VAL A 492 17.54 20.44 -8.09
C VAL A 492 17.14 20.93 -9.48
N SER A 493 17.85 21.95 -9.96
CA SER A 493 17.55 22.61 -11.22
C SER A 493 18.12 21.88 -12.43
N GLU A 494 17.78 22.34 -13.61
CA GLU A 494 18.25 21.78 -14.88
C GLU A 494 19.78 21.68 -14.95
N GLN A 495 20.29 20.66 -15.65
CA GLN A 495 21.72 20.44 -15.85
C GLN A 495 22.50 20.27 -14.53
N SER A 496 21.93 19.60 -13.53
CA SER A 496 22.53 19.34 -12.23
C SER A 496 22.45 17.85 -11.91
N ASN A 497 23.25 17.03 -12.61
CA ASN A 497 23.24 15.58 -12.47
C ASN A 497 23.91 15.12 -11.17
N GLU A 498 23.50 13.93 -10.69
CA GLU A 498 24.07 13.31 -9.48
C GLU A 498 24.16 14.27 -8.29
N THR A 499 23.12 15.12 -8.18
CA THR A 499 23.06 16.19 -7.20
C THR A 499 21.99 15.93 -6.15
N VAL A 500 22.33 16.20 -4.91
CA VAL A 500 21.47 15.99 -3.74
C VAL A 500 21.08 17.33 -3.11
N ALA A 501 19.79 17.60 -2.93
CA ALA A 501 19.27 18.74 -2.17
C ALA A 501 18.33 18.27 -1.05
N ILE A 502 18.76 18.33 0.20
CA ILE A 502 18.00 17.88 1.35
C ILE A 502 17.76 19.01 2.34
N GLY A 503 16.50 19.32 2.58
CA GLY A 503 16.09 20.35 3.52
C GLY A 503 14.96 21.22 2.96
N LYS A 504 14.23 21.89 3.86
CA LYS A 504 13.24 22.86 3.44
C LYS A 504 13.90 24.02 2.69
N ASP A 505 13.39 24.36 1.50
CA ASP A 505 13.91 25.44 0.65
C ASP A 505 15.40 25.27 0.29
N SER A 506 15.94 24.02 0.35
CA SER A 506 17.29 23.73 -0.17
C SER A 506 17.29 23.77 -1.68
N SER A 507 18.35 24.26 -2.30
CA SER A 507 18.38 24.43 -3.74
C SER A 507 19.75 24.17 -4.35
N ALA A 508 19.77 23.36 -5.39
CA ALA A 508 20.88 23.24 -6.34
C ALA A 508 20.46 23.94 -7.62
N GLU A 509 21.08 25.06 -7.94
CA GLU A 509 20.79 25.86 -9.13
C GLU A 509 21.37 25.21 -10.40
N LYS A 510 21.13 25.78 -11.54
CA LYS A 510 21.56 25.23 -12.82
C LYS A 510 23.09 25.02 -12.90
N ASN A 511 23.50 23.89 -13.49
CA ASN A 511 24.90 23.48 -13.64
C ASN A 511 25.62 23.21 -12.30
N THR A 512 24.98 22.57 -11.36
CA THR A 512 25.57 22.15 -10.07
C THR A 512 25.73 20.63 -9.98
N HIS A 513 26.43 20.04 -10.95
CA HIS A 513 26.66 18.59 -10.99
C HIS A 513 27.41 18.08 -9.75
N TYR A 514 27.20 16.81 -9.36
CA TYR A 514 27.93 16.11 -8.31
C TYR A 514 27.93 16.83 -6.94
N SER A 515 26.91 17.63 -6.69
CA SER A 515 26.87 18.48 -5.49
C SER A 515 25.93 17.95 -4.41
N THR A 516 26.33 18.15 -3.15
CA THR A 516 25.54 17.76 -1.97
C THR A 516 25.08 19.02 -1.23
N VAL A 517 23.79 19.26 -1.17
CA VAL A 517 23.16 20.43 -0.54
C VAL A 517 22.23 19.97 0.58
N ILE A 518 22.61 20.12 1.82
CA ILE A 518 21.85 19.62 2.99
C ILE A 518 21.63 20.75 3.99
N GLY A 519 20.37 21.05 4.25
CA GLY A 519 20.00 22.03 5.26
C GLY A 519 18.84 22.92 4.81
N GLN A 520 18.13 23.51 5.76
CA GLN A 520 17.09 24.48 5.43
C GLN A 520 17.71 25.70 4.74
N GLY A 521 17.22 26.02 3.53
CA GLY A 521 17.73 27.16 2.75
C GLY A 521 19.19 27.02 2.32
N ALA A 522 19.79 25.82 2.37
CA ALA A 522 21.13 25.59 1.83
C ALA A 522 21.10 25.70 0.31
N GLN A 523 22.13 26.29 -0.31
CA GLN A 523 22.12 26.61 -1.75
C GLN A 523 23.47 26.32 -2.42
N ALA A 524 23.43 25.54 -3.49
CA ALA A 524 24.49 25.53 -4.50
C ALA A 524 24.04 26.47 -5.63
N ARG A 525 24.76 27.57 -5.81
CA ARG A 525 24.48 28.55 -6.85
C ARG A 525 24.89 28.06 -8.23
N GLN A 526 24.39 28.71 -9.26
CA GLN A 526 24.70 28.33 -10.65
C GLN A 526 26.18 28.08 -10.91
N GLY A 527 26.51 26.89 -11.38
CA GLY A 527 27.89 26.48 -11.67
C GLY A 527 28.72 25.98 -10.50
N ALA A 528 28.15 25.86 -9.28
CA ALA A 528 28.83 25.35 -8.11
C ALA A 528 28.84 23.80 -8.11
N SER A 529 29.44 23.19 -9.15
CA SER A 529 29.58 21.75 -9.27
C SER A 529 30.61 21.18 -8.28
N ASP A 530 30.52 19.86 -8.01
CA ASP A 530 31.42 19.11 -7.15
C ASP A 530 31.55 19.69 -5.73
N SER A 531 30.45 20.27 -5.24
CA SER A 531 30.47 21.02 -3.98
C SER A 531 29.64 20.37 -2.89
N THR A 532 30.08 20.57 -1.63
CA THR A 532 29.39 20.08 -0.44
C THR A 532 28.89 21.23 0.41
N ILE A 533 27.58 21.37 0.53
CA ILE A 533 26.90 22.45 1.25
C ILE A 533 26.04 21.82 2.34
N ILE A 534 26.41 22.01 3.61
CA ILE A 534 25.68 21.41 4.74
C ILE A 534 25.42 22.47 5.82
N GLY A 535 24.20 22.83 6.05
CA GLY A 535 23.80 23.73 7.11
C GLY A 535 22.62 24.64 6.74
N HIS A 536 21.99 25.22 7.76
CA HIS A 536 20.92 26.18 7.56
C HIS A 536 21.45 27.46 6.87
N GLY A 537 20.96 27.76 5.67
CA GLY A 537 21.40 28.92 4.92
C GLY A 537 22.85 28.88 4.48
N ALA A 538 23.51 27.73 4.47
CA ALA A 538 24.84 27.58 3.89
C ALA A 538 24.75 27.69 2.36
N TYR A 539 25.74 28.32 1.71
CA TYR A 539 25.72 28.37 0.26
C TYR A 539 27.10 28.47 -0.38
N THR A 540 27.20 28.09 -1.63
CA THR A 540 28.39 28.32 -2.44
C THR A 540 28.05 28.80 -3.84
N GLU A 541 28.92 29.66 -4.39
CA GLU A 541 28.91 30.15 -5.78
C GLU A 541 30.04 29.52 -6.59
N ALA A 542 30.89 28.74 -5.98
CA ALA A 542 32.10 28.20 -6.58
C ALA A 542 32.06 26.68 -6.64
N ARG A 543 32.64 26.10 -7.66
CA ARG A 543 32.81 24.66 -7.84
C ARG A 543 33.87 24.07 -6.91
N GLU A 544 33.79 22.74 -6.70
CA GLU A 544 34.79 22.01 -5.90
C GLU A 544 34.94 22.59 -4.48
N SER A 545 33.87 23.14 -3.93
CA SER A 545 33.95 23.87 -2.66
C SER A 545 33.11 23.24 -1.57
N VAL A 546 33.46 23.56 -0.33
CA VAL A 546 32.80 23.03 0.87
C VAL A 546 32.27 24.17 1.72
N ALA A 547 30.96 24.21 1.98
CA ALA A 547 30.33 25.15 2.91
C ALA A 547 29.53 24.36 3.97
N ILE A 548 30.09 24.18 5.17
CA ILE A 548 29.49 23.39 6.24
C ILE A 548 29.28 24.25 7.49
N GLY A 549 28.05 24.43 7.88
CA GLY A 549 27.66 25.19 9.06
C GLY A 549 26.47 26.10 8.77
N ARG A 550 25.82 26.60 9.82
CA ARG A 550 24.77 27.58 9.64
C ARG A 550 25.33 28.84 8.99
N THR A 551 24.76 29.28 7.87
CA THR A 551 25.22 30.44 7.09
C THR A 551 26.71 30.42 6.72
N ALA A 552 27.30 29.23 6.66
CA ALA A 552 28.62 29.08 6.08
C ALA A 552 28.55 29.36 4.57
N ASN A 553 29.47 30.13 4.03
CA ASN A 553 29.41 30.50 2.62
C ASN A 553 30.75 30.57 1.91
N VAL A 554 30.70 30.19 0.63
CA VAL A 554 31.82 30.39 -0.29
C VAL A 554 31.31 31.26 -1.43
N THR A 555 31.68 32.53 -1.44
CA THR A 555 31.18 33.53 -2.39
C THR A 555 32.19 33.85 -3.47
N GLY A 556 31.65 34.17 -4.66
CA GLY A 556 32.42 34.44 -5.86
C GLY A 556 32.79 33.16 -6.61
N THR A 557 32.56 33.15 -7.92
CA THR A 557 32.83 32.02 -8.82
C THR A 557 34.31 31.62 -8.88
N ASN A 558 35.22 32.51 -8.43
CA ASN A 558 36.63 32.25 -8.34
C ASN A 558 37.06 31.50 -7.05
N SER A 559 36.16 31.31 -6.10
CA SER A 559 36.46 30.63 -4.82
C SER A 559 36.53 29.12 -4.97
N VAL A 560 37.08 28.62 -6.06
CA VAL A 560 37.19 27.19 -6.40
C VAL A 560 38.08 26.45 -5.38
N ARG A 561 37.73 25.19 -5.08
CA ARG A 561 38.45 24.30 -4.13
C ARG A 561 38.59 24.89 -2.72
N SER A 562 37.62 25.67 -2.31
CA SER A 562 37.67 26.36 -1.03
C SER A 562 36.71 25.77 -0.01
N THR A 563 37.07 25.90 1.25
CA THR A 563 36.33 25.33 2.39
C THR A 563 35.95 26.41 3.40
N ALA A 564 34.61 26.53 3.65
CA ALA A 564 34.06 27.33 4.74
C ALA A 564 33.35 26.39 5.73
N MET A 565 33.92 26.18 6.90
CA MET A 565 33.34 25.25 7.88
C MET A 565 33.18 25.91 9.25
N GLY A 566 31.94 26.10 9.67
CA GLY A 566 31.56 26.72 10.94
C GLY A 566 30.35 27.63 10.79
N TRP A 567 29.73 28.04 11.89
CA TRP A 567 28.65 29.02 11.86
C TRP A 567 29.14 30.36 11.28
N GLY A 568 28.57 30.79 10.16
CA GLY A 568 28.99 32.06 9.53
C GLY A 568 30.41 32.08 9.00
N ALA A 569 31.04 30.92 8.82
CA ALA A 569 32.36 30.83 8.18
C ALA A 569 32.27 31.29 6.73
N GLN A 570 33.23 32.06 6.25
CA GLN A 570 33.17 32.71 4.95
C GLN A 570 34.47 32.63 4.17
N VAL A 571 34.36 32.19 2.92
CA VAL A 571 35.40 32.39 1.91
C VAL A 571 34.85 33.29 0.83
N SER A 572 35.57 34.34 0.43
CA SER A 572 35.11 35.34 -0.55
C SER A 572 36.18 35.60 -1.63
N ASN A 573 35.82 35.28 -2.89
CA ASN A 573 36.68 35.51 -4.06
C ASN A 573 38.11 34.95 -3.93
N ALA A 574 38.27 33.78 -3.29
CA ALA A 574 39.58 33.20 -2.98
C ALA A 574 39.56 31.68 -3.28
N TYR A 575 40.40 31.22 -4.20
CA TYR A 575 40.59 29.79 -4.49
C TYR A 575 41.54 29.12 -3.52
N ASP A 576 41.41 27.79 -3.36
CA ASP A 576 42.25 26.98 -2.44
C ASP A 576 42.28 27.51 -0.99
N ALA A 577 41.23 28.19 -0.57
CA ALA A 577 41.14 28.89 0.69
C ALA A 577 40.32 28.13 1.75
N VAL A 578 40.70 28.25 3.03
CA VAL A 578 40.07 27.54 4.13
C VAL A 578 39.66 28.49 5.25
N ALA A 579 38.39 28.54 5.58
CA ALA A 579 37.82 29.21 6.74
C ALA A 579 37.20 28.15 7.68
N LEU A 580 37.89 27.81 8.75
CA LEU A 580 37.47 26.77 9.71
C LEU A 580 37.22 27.36 11.09
N GLY A 581 35.98 27.51 11.48
CA GLY A 581 35.56 28.04 12.78
C GLY A 581 34.33 28.96 12.64
N ALA A 582 33.59 29.18 13.73
CA ALA A 582 32.45 30.10 13.70
C ALA A 582 32.93 31.53 13.35
N GLY A 583 32.34 32.16 12.34
CA GLY A 583 32.70 33.52 11.90
C GLY A 583 34.12 33.65 11.35
N SER A 584 34.81 32.56 11.01
CA SER A 584 36.11 32.64 10.35
C SER A 584 35.96 33.14 8.93
N GLN A 585 36.95 33.92 8.45
CA GLN A 585 36.88 34.59 7.14
C GLN A 585 38.20 34.55 6.41
N THR A 586 38.12 34.32 5.10
CA THR A 586 39.27 34.56 4.22
C THR A 586 38.85 35.12 2.87
N SER A 587 39.61 36.03 2.34
CA SER A 587 39.38 36.66 1.01
C SER A 587 40.63 36.60 0.15
N VAL A 588 41.64 35.79 0.55
CA VAL A 588 42.89 35.67 -0.18
C VAL A 588 43.14 34.23 -0.61
N ASN A 589 43.67 34.08 -1.83
CA ASN A 589 43.94 32.78 -2.44
C ASN A 589 44.87 31.93 -1.57
N GLY A 590 44.52 30.71 -1.30
CA GLY A 590 45.27 29.82 -0.41
C GLY A 590 45.32 30.26 1.06
N GLY A 591 44.49 31.22 1.47
CA GLY A 591 44.40 31.73 2.84
C GLY A 591 43.72 30.70 3.78
N VAL A 592 44.29 30.54 4.98
CA VAL A 592 43.70 29.62 5.99
C VAL A 592 43.36 30.41 7.25
N ALA A 593 42.09 30.52 7.56
CA ALA A 593 41.52 31.07 8.79
C ALA A 593 41.09 29.96 9.72
N LEU A 594 41.82 29.71 10.80
CA LEU A 594 41.60 28.58 11.70
C LEU A 594 41.20 29.06 13.10
N GLY A 595 39.93 28.81 13.42
CA GLY A 595 39.34 29.14 14.71
C GLY A 595 38.20 30.16 14.61
N ALA A 596 37.35 30.24 15.63
CA ALA A 596 36.20 31.15 15.61
C ALA A 596 36.68 32.61 15.47
N GLY A 597 36.08 33.35 14.54
CA GLY A 597 36.44 34.75 14.28
C GLY A 597 37.85 34.99 13.67
N ALA A 598 38.54 33.92 13.27
CA ALA A 598 39.85 34.09 12.62
C ALA A 598 39.66 34.73 11.23
N VAL A 599 40.56 35.65 10.86
CA VAL A 599 40.54 36.34 9.58
C VAL A 599 41.90 36.20 8.87
N ALA A 600 41.90 35.49 7.74
CA ALA A 600 43.06 35.42 6.85
C ALA A 600 42.87 36.42 5.72
N SER A 601 43.52 37.58 5.86
CA SER A 601 43.41 38.72 4.92
C SER A 601 44.68 39.05 4.17
N ARG A 602 45.78 38.38 4.46
CA ARG A 602 47.07 38.63 3.83
C ARG A 602 47.34 37.64 2.72
N ASP A 603 47.50 38.13 1.53
CA ASP A 603 47.85 37.32 0.38
C ASP A 603 49.36 37.22 0.19
N THR A 604 49.83 36.52 -0.83
CA THR A 604 51.24 36.40 -1.15
C THR A 604 51.94 37.71 -1.41
N SER A 605 51.23 38.77 -1.83
CA SER A 605 51.77 40.09 -2.09
C SER A 605 51.98 40.91 -0.82
N ASP A 606 51.20 40.66 0.22
CA ASP A 606 51.28 41.27 1.54
C ASP A 606 52.38 40.63 2.38
N LEU A 607 52.79 39.38 2.05
CA LEU A 607 53.88 38.66 2.67
C LEU A 607 55.25 39.08 2.12
N LYS A 608 55.38 40.33 1.62
CA LYS A 608 56.66 40.92 1.26
C LYS A 608 57.58 40.85 2.46
N SER A 609 58.73 40.30 2.24
CA SER A 609 59.85 40.39 3.16
C SER A 609 59.86 41.75 3.83
N LEU A 610 59.51 41.85 5.12
CA LEU A 610 59.82 42.97 5.90
C LEU A 610 61.36 43.11 5.80
N PRO A 611 61.89 44.18 5.17
CA PRO A 611 63.31 44.45 5.32
C PRO A 611 63.49 44.63 6.80
N TYR A 612 64.20 43.72 7.44
CA TYR A 612 64.72 43.99 8.78
C TYR A 612 65.79 45.04 8.71
N ASP A 613 65.31 46.21 8.48
CA ASP A 613 66.08 47.42 8.58
C ASP A 613 65.57 48.13 9.84
N ALA A 614 66.09 47.70 11.00
CA ALA A 614 66.01 48.46 12.22
C ALA A 614 66.99 49.62 12.11
N SER A 615 66.61 50.59 11.31
CA SER A 615 67.17 51.90 11.48
C SER A 615 66.58 52.49 12.76
N PHE A 616 67.22 52.21 13.88
CA PHE A 616 66.99 53.04 15.07
C PHE A 616 67.42 54.48 14.73
N ALA A 617 66.55 55.42 14.93
CA ALA A 617 66.75 56.84 14.76
C ALA A 617 67.75 57.34 15.85
N ASN A 618 68.97 57.05 15.77
CA ASN A 618 70.09 57.66 16.48
C ASN A 618 71.48 57.10 16.06
N GLY A 619 71.61 56.78 14.77
CA GLY A 619 73.01 56.81 14.17
C GLY A 619 74.02 55.74 14.68
N ARG A 620 73.67 54.70 15.42
CA ARG A 620 74.55 53.60 15.78
C ARG A 620 74.19 52.33 15.00
N VAL A 621 74.98 51.94 14.08
CA VAL A 621 74.99 50.71 13.38
C VAL A 621 75.34 49.58 14.36
N ILE A 622 74.42 48.84 14.85
CA ILE A 622 74.70 47.54 15.44
C ILE A 622 74.95 46.61 14.24
N HIS A 623 76.17 46.07 14.16
CA HIS A 623 76.51 45.07 13.18
C HIS A 623 75.59 43.84 13.40
N THR A 624 74.45 43.79 12.73
CA THR A 624 73.71 42.58 12.55
C THR A 624 74.46 41.69 11.59
N ARG A 625 74.99 40.56 12.10
CA ARG A 625 75.44 39.49 11.20
C ARG A 625 74.31 39.25 10.23
N LYS A 626 74.58 39.46 8.96
CA LYS A 626 73.71 38.98 7.90
C LYS A 626 73.64 37.44 8.06
N TYR A 627 72.55 36.95 8.61
CA TYR A 627 72.17 35.57 8.41
C TYR A 627 71.75 35.49 6.97
N ASN A 628 72.55 34.95 6.08
CA ASN A 628 72.14 34.53 4.77
C ASN A 628 71.31 33.28 4.94
N SER A 629 70.04 33.41 5.33
CA SER A 629 69.11 32.36 5.19
C SER A 629 68.63 32.33 3.72
N PRO A 630 68.79 31.22 2.99
CA PRO A 630 68.30 31.11 1.63
C PRO A 630 66.77 31.18 1.59
N ALA A 631 66.05 31.11 2.69
CA ALA A 631 64.65 31.26 2.85
C ALA A 631 64.04 32.64 2.59
N ARG A 632 64.91 33.67 2.45
CA ARG A 632 64.45 35.03 2.23
C ARG A 632 64.14 35.39 0.76
N THR A 633 64.35 34.46 -0.15
CA THR A 633 64.15 34.71 -1.59
C THR A 633 62.99 33.93 -2.20
N SER A 634 62.40 33.03 -1.46
CA SER A 634 61.14 32.39 -1.95
C SER A 634 59.97 33.24 -1.49
N SER A 635 59.34 33.94 -2.42
CA SER A 635 58.03 34.53 -2.23
C SER A 635 57.13 33.39 -1.72
N ALA A 636 56.34 33.66 -0.67
CA ALA A 636 55.33 32.71 -0.23
C ALA A 636 54.43 32.34 -1.43
N THR A 637 54.37 31.09 -1.79
CA THR A 637 53.53 30.56 -2.84
C THR A 637 52.10 30.38 -2.39
N GLN A 638 51.88 30.47 -1.09
CA GLN A 638 50.59 30.34 -0.42
C GLN A 638 50.35 31.50 0.55
N SER A 639 49.11 31.88 0.74
CA SER A 639 48.72 32.95 1.66
C SER A 639 48.84 32.50 3.14
N ALA A 640 48.66 33.43 4.07
CA ALA A 640 48.88 33.18 5.48
C ALA A 640 47.85 32.25 6.12
N VAL A 641 48.30 31.47 7.13
CA VAL A 641 47.42 30.83 8.10
C VAL A 641 47.17 31.80 9.26
N SER A 642 45.90 32.12 9.51
CA SER A 642 45.45 32.96 10.62
C SER A 642 44.68 32.15 11.67
N VAL A 643 45.06 32.27 12.94
CA VAL A 643 44.32 31.65 14.06
C VAL A 643 43.45 32.65 14.83
N GLY A 644 43.37 33.90 14.40
CA GLY A 644 42.63 34.96 15.07
C GLY A 644 42.34 36.14 14.13
N ASN A 645 41.98 37.28 14.71
CA ASN A 645 41.77 38.55 14.04
C ASN A 645 42.47 39.69 14.81
N ASP A 646 42.22 40.93 14.42
CA ASP A 646 42.90 42.06 15.09
C ASP A 646 42.47 42.22 16.55
N ASN A 647 41.28 41.82 16.92
CA ASN A 647 40.76 41.94 18.30
C ASN A 647 40.96 40.67 19.12
N ASP A 648 40.81 39.50 18.50
CA ASP A 648 40.81 38.18 19.16
C ASP A 648 42.06 37.39 18.76
N LYS A 649 43.04 37.32 19.60
CA LYS A 649 44.29 36.56 19.40
C LYS A 649 44.15 35.18 20.08
N ARG A 650 44.78 34.16 19.52
CA ARG A 650 44.85 32.82 20.10
C ARG A 650 46.29 32.37 20.31
N GLN A 651 46.47 31.60 21.36
CA GLN A 651 47.75 30.88 21.53
C GLN A 651 47.66 29.57 20.74
N ILE A 652 48.79 29.22 20.13
CA ILE A 652 48.96 27.87 19.59
C ILE A 652 49.69 27.07 20.67
N ILE A 653 49.00 26.15 21.34
CA ILE A 653 49.55 25.32 22.44
C ILE A 653 49.96 23.94 21.90
N ASN A 654 50.83 23.22 22.69
CA ASN A 654 51.33 21.90 22.34
C ASN A 654 52.14 21.88 21.03
N VAL A 655 52.74 22.99 20.68
CA VAL A 655 53.67 23.08 19.56
C VAL A 655 54.98 22.39 19.96
N ALA A 656 55.36 21.32 19.26
CA ALA A 656 56.64 20.67 19.42
C ALA A 656 57.79 21.67 19.12
N GLY A 657 58.96 21.46 19.65
CA GLY A 657 60.10 22.25 19.27
C GLY A 657 60.41 22.11 17.79
N GLY A 658 60.49 23.22 17.04
CA GLY A 658 60.85 23.20 15.64
C GLY A 658 62.23 22.59 15.46
N SER A 659 62.38 21.74 14.45
CA SER A 659 63.63 21.04 14.10
C SER A 659 64.22 21.56 12.80
N ASP A 660 63.45 22.29 12.01
CA ASP A 660 63.80 22.84 10.72
C ASP A 660 63.59 24.39 10.70
N ASP A 661 64.23 25.06 9.79
CA ASP A 661 64.16 26.50 9.68
C ASP A 661 62.80 27.10 9.41
N TYR A 662 61.89 26.29 8.93
CA TYR A 662 60.50 26.69 8.63
C TYR A 662 59.51 26.26 9.70
N ASP A 663 59.92 25.58 10.73
CA ASP A 663 59.05 25.14 11.80
C ASP A 663 58.66 26.30 12.74
N ALA A 664 57.46 26.16 13.34
CA ALA A 664 57.02 27.07 14.38
C ALA A 664 57.90 26.92 15.64
N VAL A 665 58.32 28.01 16.19
CA VAL A 665 59.11 28.06 17.44
C VAL A 665 58.14 28.08 18.62
N ASN A 666 58.32 27.17 19.58
CA ASN A 666 57.52 27.19 20.80
C ASN A 666 58.19 28.03 21.91
N VAL A 667 57.40 28.39 22.95
CA VAL A 667 57.87 29.23 24.04
C VAL A 667 59.00 28.56 24.80
N ALA A 668 59.10 27.23 24.86
CA ALA A 668 60.18 26.52 25.50
C ALA A 668 61.51 26.71 24.75
N GLN A 669 61.48 26.69 23.39
CA GLN A 669 62.66 27.01 22.57
C GLN A 669 63.06 28.46 22.73
N LEU A 670 62.14 29.40 22.77
CA LEU A 670 62.37 30.80 22.98
C LEU A 670 62.93 31.04 24.41
N LYS A 671 62.37 30.34 25.41
CA LYS A 671 62.89 30.40 26.79
C LYS A 671 64.29 29.81 26.91
N ASN A 672 64.64 28.85 26.06
CA ASN A 672 65.96 28.25 26.06
C ASN A 672 66.99 29.03 25.24
N VAL A 673 66.62 30.16 24.67
CA VAL A 673 67.61 31.09 24.05
C VAL A 673 68.46 31.65 25.16
N GLY A 674 69.67 31.18 25.24
CA GLY A 674 70.62 31.54 26.30
C GLY A 674 71.82 32.34 25.79
N VAL A 675 72.48 33.10 26.71
CA VAL A 675 73.77 33.75 26.50
C VAL A 675 74.79 32.93 27.24
N ILE A 676 75.84 32.52 26.55
CA ILE A 676 76.99 31.85 27.18
C ILE A 676 78.00 32.92 27.66
N VAL A 677 78.21 32.99 28.95
CA VAL A 677 79.23 33.81 29.54
C VAL A 677 80.45 32.92 29.94
N LYS A 678 81.61 33.27 29.39
CA LYS A 678 82.86 32.56 29.69
C LYS A 678 83.74 33.41 30.55
N GLY A 679 84.16 32.89 31.71
CA GLY A 679 85.21 33.43 32.56
C GLY A 679 86.55 32.81 32.25
N ASN A 680 87.59 33.25 32.94
CA ASN A 680 89.02 32.71 32.88
C ASN A 680 88.97 31.21 33.28
N THR A 681 88.06 30.84 34.17
CA THR A 681 87.80 29.49 34.59
C THR A 681 86.28 29.31 34.56
N GLY A 682 85.76 28.26 33.80
CA GLY A 682 84.40 27.92 33.74
C GLY A 682 83.61 28.69 32.66
N LYS A 683 82.46 28.16 32.31
CA LYS A 683 81.40 28.80 31.48
C LYS A 683 80.08 28.63 32.20
N SER A 684 79.24 29.61 32.04
CA SER A 684 77.79 29.50 32.45
C SER A 684 76.94 30.07 31.33
N ASP A 685 75.86 29.48 31.14
CA ASP A 685 74.78 29.92 30.22
C ASP A 685 73.53 30.32 31.04
N PHE A 686 72.95 31.41 30.66
CA PHE A 686 71.69 31.83 31.24
C PHE A 686 70.69 32.11 30.15
N LEU A 687 69.37 31.84 30.42
CA LEU A 687 68.29 32.07 29.50
C LEU A 687 67.97 33.53 29.42
N VAL A 688 67.86 34.08 28.21
CA VAL A 688 67.54 35.52 27.99
C VAL A 688 66.17 35.90 28.52
N HIS A 689 65.23 34.93 28.60
CA HIS A 689 63.86 35.19 28.99
C HIS A 689 63.67 35.33 30.53
N ASP A 690 64.20 34.40 31.32
CA ASP A 690 64.04 34.35 32.80
C ASP A 690 65.33 34.44 33.57
N GLY A 691 66.37 34.41 32.86
CA GLY A 691 67.74 34.55 33.47
C GLY A 691 68.16 35.99 33.58
N SER A 692 68.75 36.34 34.66
CA SER A 692 69.42 37.58 34.82
C SER A 692 70.99 37.35 34.88
N LEU A 693 71.70 38.10 34.14
CA LEU A 693 73.13 38.14 34.32
C LEU A 693 73.43 38.80 35.68
N LYS A 694 73.64 37.97 36.70
CA LYS A 694 73.97 38.39 38.01
C LYS A 694 75.52 38.39 38.12
N VAL A 695 76.05 39.53 38.14
CA VAL A 695 77.50 39.70 38.46
C VAL A 695 77.61 40.00 39.95
N GLU A 696 78.01 38.98 40.71
CA GLU A 696 78.14 39.08 42.16
C GLU A 696 79.57 39.21 42.50
N GLY A 697 79.86 40.19 43.32
CA GLY A 697 81.13 40.23 44.00
C GLY A 697 81.10 39.35 45.24
N THR A 698 82.00 38.40 45.38
CA THR A 698 82.18 37.62 46.61
C THR A 698 83.26 38.27 47.52
N GLY A 699 82.92 38.33 48.80
CA GLY A 699 83.81 38.97 49.79
C GLY A 699 83.74 40.51 49.78
N ARG A 700 84.76 41.16 49.39
CA ARG A 700 84.82 42.62 49.40
C ARG A 700 84.41 43.30 48.06
N ILE A 701 83.88 42.63 47.16
CA ILE A 701 83.38 43.16 45.90
C ILE A 701 81.89 43.38 45.96
N SER A 702 81.47 44.60 45.79
CA SER A 702 80.06 44.92 45.56
C SER A 702 79.79 45.28 44.08
N THR A 703 78.73 44.91 43.57
CA THR A 703 78.30 45.23 42.17
C THR A 703 76.99 46.04 42.25
N VAL A 704 76.88 47.09 41.45
CA VAL A 704 75.70 47.89 41.31
C VAL A 704 75.38 47.90 39.83
N ALA A 705 74.15 47.41 39.50
CA ALA A 705 73.48 47.50 38.16
C ALA A 705 72.59 48.75 38.10
N ALA A 706 72.83 49.61 37.16
CA ALA A 706 72.02 50.81 36.96
C ALA A 706 71.62 50.91 35.49
N ASP A 707 70.35 51.27 35.25
CA ASP A 707 69.86 51.73 33.96
C ASP A 707 70.27 53.21 33.79
N ASP A 708 70.93 53.51 32.71
CA ASP A 708 71.35 54.89 32.40
C ASP A 708 70.30 55.70 31.68
N GLY A 709 69.03 55.13 31.46
CA GLY A 709 67.96 55.81 30.79
C GLY A 709 68.13 55.81 29.28
N THR A 710 69.10 55.11 28.71
CA THR A 710 69.40 55.06 27.26
C THR A 710 69.27 53.62 26.68
N LYS A 711 68.60 52.67 27.37
CA LYS A 711 68.55 51.24 27.06
C LYS A 711 69.86 50.47 27.24
N ASP A 712 70.92 51.13 27.75
CA ASP A 712 72.15 50.47 28.10
C ASP A 712 72.25 50.21 29.62
N SER A 713 72.47 49.02 30.06
CA SER A 713 72.56 48.66 31.44
C SER A 713 74.04 48.60 31.82
N LYS A 714 74.45 49.38 32.85
CA LYS A 714 75.78 49.42 33.39
C LYS A 714 75.93 48.66 34.67
N ILE A 715 76.81 47.72 34.72
CA ILE A 715 77.20 47.06 35.94
C ILE A 715 78.52 47.68 36.48
N THR A 716 78.46 48.32 37.62
CA THR A 716 79.65 48.86 38.31
C THR A 716 80.10 47.91 39.38
N LEU A 717 81.38 47.47 39.34
CA LEU A 717 82.01 46.70 40.35
C LEU A 717 82.71 47.57 41.32
N SER A 718 82.36 47.48 42.62
CA SER A 718 83.01 48.21 43.70
C SER A 718 83.57 47.20 44.73
N PHE A 719 84.72 47.45 45.21
CA PHE A 719 85.35 46.59 46.22
C PHE A 719 85.21 47.25 47.63
N ASP A 720 84.56 46.55 48.55
CA ASP A 720 84.44 47.01 49.94
C ASP A 720 85.26 46.15 50.85
N ASP A 721 86.10 46.85 51.67
CA ASP A 721 87.08 46.22 52.54
C ASP A 721 86.64 46.13 54.01
N SER A 722 85.38 46.43 54.32
CA SER A 722 84.92 46.39 55.70
C SER A 722 84.06 45.11 56.04
N GLY A 723 84.76 44.26 56.77
CA GLY A 723 84.07 43.32 57.65
C GLY A 723 83.83 41.90 57.17
N LEU A 724 84.80 41.07 57.48
CA LEU A 724 84.61 39.59 57.47
C LEU A 724 83.86 39.17 58.73
N ALA A 725 82.91 38.30 58.54
CA ALA A 725 82.51 37.18 59.40
C ALA A 725 81.03 37.13 59.74
N ASN A 726 80.28 36.04 59.43
CA ASN A 726 79.85 35.15 60.48
C ASN A 726 79.18 33.87 59.88
N THR A 727 79.69 32.74 60.29
CA THR A 727 79.23 31.39 59.97
C THR A 727 78.13 30.89 60.94
N SER A 728 77.10 31.57 61.20
CA SER A 728 75.93 30.98 61.90
C SER A 728 74.66 31.47 61.37
N LEU A 729 73.86 30.52 60.88
CA LEU A 729 72.50 30.62 60.26
C LEU A 729 71.43 31.22 61.16
N THR A 730 71.67 32.27 61.94
CA THR A 730 70.72 32.89 62.88
C THR A 730 69.88 34.00 62.29
N ASN A 731 70.00 34.32 61.03
CA ASN A 731 69.22 35.37 60.32
C ASN A 731 68.39 34.94 59.18
N ILE A 732 67.95 33.69 59.14
CA ILE A 732 66.92 33.30 58.23
C ILE A 732 65.61 33.82 58.78
N THR A 733 65.03 34.80 58.09
CA THR A 733 63.69 35.38 58.42
C THR A 733 62.62 34.32 58.36
N ASN A 734 61.51 34.51 59.06
CA ASN A 734 60.42 33.58 59.04
C ASN A 734 59.86 33.35 57.62
N ASP A 735 60.09 34.24 56.70
CA ASP A 735 59.73 34.08 55.29
C ASP A 735 60.66 33.10 54.53
N GLY A 736 61.90 33.06 54.84
CA GLY A 736 62.85 32.09 54.33
C GLY A 736 62.50 30.65 54.78
N LYS A 737 61.98 30.50 56.00
CA LYS A 737 61.53 29.23 56.53
C LYS A 737 60.28 28.79 55.82
N LYS A 738 59.36 29.67 55.41
CA LYS A 738 58.15 29.40 54.62
C LYS A 738 58.50 28.96 53.19
N THR A 739 59.54 29.51 52.62
CA THR A 739 59.93 29.11 51.24
C THR A 739 60.51 27.67 51.22
N ILE A 740 61.23 27.25 52.31
CA ILE A 740 61.75 25.87 52.41
C ILE A 740 60.57 24.85 52.58
N THR A 741 59.53 25.21 53.28
CA THR A 741 58.35 24.38 53.44
C THR A 741 57.41 24.38 52.23
N GLY A 742 57.64 25.35 51.30
CA GLY A 742 56.79 25.45 50.05
C GLY A 742 57.20 24.45 48.94
N LEU A 743 58.28 23.67 49.16
CA LEU A 743 58.67 22.61 48.23
C LEU A 743 57.86 21.33 48.33
N GLY A 744 56.56 21.45 48.73
CA GLY A 744 55.66 20.32 48.90
C GLY A 744 55.12 19.78 47.57
N THR A 745 54.85 18.51 47.60
CA THR A 745 54.26 17.72 46.52
C THR A 745 53.04 18.41 45.86
N ILE A 746 53.06 18.57 44.54
CA ILE A 746 51.88 19.07 43.79
C ILE A 746 50.98 17.88 43.47
N VAL A 747 49.82 17.87 44.07
CA VAL A 747 48.75 16.90 43.71
C VAL A 747 47.79 17.61 42.75
N LYS A 748 47.69 17.11 41.51
CA LYS A 748 46.75 17.60 40.52
C LYS A 748 45.60 16.61 40.34
N ALA A 749 44.41 17.13 40.19
CA ALA A 749 43.25 16.31 39.80
C ALA A 749 43.37 15.87 38.34
N GLY A 750 43.17 14.56 38.08
CA GLY A 750 42.89 14.03 36.74
C GLY A 750 41.38 14.02 36.47
N ASP A 751 41.01 13.44 35.37
CA ASP A 751 39.58 13.35 34.97
C ASP A 751 38.76 12.62 36.04
N ASN A 752 37.63 13.20 36.41
CA ASN A 752 36.66 12.68 37.41
C ASN A 752 37.21 12.59 38.86
N VAL A 753 38.31 13.31 39.15
CA VAL A 753 38.89 13.39 40.47
C VAL A 753 38.92 14.83 40.96
N THR A 754 38.47 15.06 42.16
CA THR A 754 38.56 16.35 42.83
C THR A 754 39.58 16.27 43.94
N VAL A 755 40.49 17.22 43.98
CA VAL A 755 41.50 17.31 45.04
C VAL A 755 41.25 18.61 45.83
N THR A 756 40.94 18.49 47.06
CA THR A 756 40.85 19.63 47.99
C THR A 756 42.00 19.58 48.99
N SER A 757 42.53 20.71 49.40
CA SER A 757 43.57 20.76 50.38
C SER A 757 43.24 21.66 51.57
N THR A 758 43.60 21.23 52.74
CA THR A 758 43.53 22.01 53.95
C THR A 758 44.97 22.16 54.49
N SER A 759 45.29 23.30 55.02
CA SER A 759 46.59 23.55 55.64
C SER A 759 46.41 23.69 57.16
N ASP A 760 47.17 22.95 57.89
CA ASP A 760 47.22 23.15 59.36
C ASP A 760 47.98 24.49 59.64
N ALA A 761 47.28 25.35 60.35
CA ALA A 761 47.77 26.72 60.61
C ALA A 761 49.00 26.78 61.50
N THR A 762 49.33 25.72 62.28
CA THR A 762 50.44 25.70 63.29
C THR A 762 51.70 25.07 62.69
N THR A 763 51.48 23.97 61.89
CA THR A 763 52.62 23.19 61.40
C THR A 763 52.86 23.43 59.90
N GLY A 764 51.96 24.08 59.19
CA GLY A 764 52.04 24.31 57.72
C GLY A 764 51.91 23.04 56.88
N GLN A 765 51.55 21.92 57.48
CA GLN A 765 51.33 20.65 56.80
C GLN A 765 50.06 20.71 55.98
N LYS A 766 50.18 20.32 54.75
CA LYS A 766 49.03 20.24 53.83
C LYS A 766 48.45 18.83 53.77
N THR A 767 47.19 18.69 54.07
CA THR A 767 46.41 17.46 53.82
C THR A 767 45.65 17.60 52.52
N TYR A 768 45.82 16.68 51.61
CA TYR A 768 45.11 16.59 50.38
C TYR A 768 44.04 15.52 50.51
N THR A 769 42.76 15.90 50.29
CA THR A 769 41.68 14.95 50.18
C THR A 769 41.38 14.73 48.71
N VAL A 770 41.51 13.50 48.25
CA VAL A 770 41.24 13.09 46.87
C VAL A 770 39.87 12.39 46.84
N SER A 771 38.96 12.95 46.08
CA SER A 771 37.65 12.41 45.93
C SER A 771 37.38 12.09 44.46
N THR A 772 36.81 10.96 44.17
CA THR A 772 36.36 10.59 42.82
C THR A 772 34.92 10.99 42.62
N THR A 773 34.59 11.60 41.49
CA THR A 773 33.25 11.87 41.09
C THR A 773 32.74 10.69 40.23
N SER A 774 32.10 9.71 40.86
CA SER A 774 31.51 8.61 40.09
C SER A 774 30.27 9.12 39.36
N PRO A 775 30.13 8.86 38.08
CA PRO A 775 28.88 9.12 37.35
C PRO A 775 27.73 8.19 37.79
N VAL A 776 28.07 7.13 38.53
CA VAL A 776 27.10 6.17 39.06
C VAL A 776 26.86 6.45 40.54
N VAL A 777 25.60 6.50 40.91
CA VAL A 777 25.12 6.61 42.28
C VAL A 777 24.40 5.31 42.63
N TYR A 778 24.61 4.80 43.80
CA TYR A 778 23.88 3.64 44.32
C TYR A 778 22.81 4.12 45.29
N THR A 779 21.57 3.58 45.13
CA THR A 779 20.46 3.87 46.00
C THR A 779 19.83 2.55 46.45
N ASP A 780 19.08 2.57 47.56
CA ASP A 780 18.19 1.48 47.92
C ASP A 780 16.90 1.52 47.07
N LYS A 781 16.02 0.57 47.26
CA LYS A 781 14.73 0.48 46.55
C LYS A 781 13.79 1.69 46.80
N ASP A 782 14.02 2.46 47.86
CA ASP A 782 13.24 3.62 48.28
C ASP A 782 13.88 4.94 47.80
N GLY A 783 15.00 4.85 47.00
CA GLY A 783 15.69 5.98 46.40
C GLY A 783 16.72 6.65 47.35
N ASN A 784 16.97 6.15 48.57
CA ASN A 784 17.95 6.70 49.48
C ASN A 784 19.34 6.27 49.03
N LYS A 785 20.30 7.22 49.07
CA LYS A 785 21.67 6.95 48.67
C LYS A 785 22.31 5.90 49.59
N VAL A 786 22.99 4.90 48.98
CA VAL A 786 23.79 3.92 49.70
C VAL A 786 25.28 4.02 49.30
N TYR A 787 26.13 3.58 50.12
CA TYR A 787 27.57 3.74 50.01
C TYR A 787 28.24 2.37 50.02
N LEU A 788 29.10 2.15 49.04
CA LEU A 788 29.97 0.96 48.98
C LEU A 788 31.14 1.18 49.93
N HIS A 789 31.31 0.28 50.89
CA HIS A 789 32.46 0.26 51.83
C HIS A 789 33.57 -0.67 51.34
N ASP A 790 34.71 -0.59 51.99
CA ASP A 790 35.93 -1.36 51.62
C ASP A 790 35.73 -2.89 51.72
N ASP A 791 34.75 -3.35 52.46
CA ASP A 791 34.37 -4.75 52.54
C ASP A 791 33.55 -5.27 51.32
N GLY A 792 33.28 -4.38 50.35
CA GLY A 792 32.54 -4.70 49.17
C GLY A 792 31.02 -4.73 49.35
N LYS A 793 30.50 -4.29 50.48
CA LYS A 793 29.07 -4.23 50.79
C LYS A 793 28.56 -2.81 50.81
N PHE A 794 27.22 -2.69 50.63
CA PHE A 794 26.56 -1.39 50.62
C PHE A 794 25.96 -1.07 52.00
N TYR A 795 26.04 0.21 52.38
CA TYR A 795 25.55 0.67 53.67
C TYR A 795 24.74 1.96 53.52
N THR A 796 23.89 2.27 54.48
CA THR A 796 23.04 3.47 54.50
C THR A 796 23.83 4.76 54.78
N SER A 797 25.09 4.71 55.11
CA SER A 797 25.97 5.86 55.43
C SER A 797 27.36 5.61 54.86
N ALA A 798 28.09 6.68 54.54
CA ALA A 798 29.46 6.63 54.02
C ALA A 798 30.48 6.08 55.08
N THR A 799 30.17 6.22 56.37
CA THR A 799 30.98 5.69 57.49
C THR A 799 30.01 5.10 58.50
N GLY A 800 30.09 3.78 58.72
CA GLY A 800 29.07 3.05 59.53
C GLY A 800 27.74 2.90 58.78
N GLY A 801 26.66 2.84 59.52
CA GLY A 801 25.31 2.61 58.94
C GLY A 801 24.91 1.14 58.90
N THR A 802 23.69 0.85 58.43
CA THR A 802 23.17 -0.51 58.31
C THR A 802 23.50 -1.08 56.93
N GLU A 803 23.94 -2.34 56.89
CA GLU A 803 24.18 -3.06 55.63
C GLU A 803 22.89 -3.14 54.79
N VAL A 804 22.97 -2.83 53.54
CA VAL A 804 21.87 -2.95 52.57
C VAL A 804 22.15 -4.12 51.65
N ASN A 805 21.24 -5.10 51.63
CA ASN A 805 21.42 -6.28 50.78
C ASN A 805 21.57 -5.87 49.32
N ASN A 806 22.53 -6.44 48.62
CA ASN A 806 22.83 -6.16 47.22
C ASN A 806 21.62 -6.27 46.28
N SER A 807 20.68 -7.17 46.59
CA SER A 807 19.43 -7.28 45.79
C SER A 807 18.51 -6.07 45.88
N ASN A 808 18.72 -5.22 46.87
CA ASN A 808 17.95 -3.99 47.07
C ASN A 808 18.73 -2.72 46.67
N VAL A 809 19.87 -2.88 46.02
CA VAL A 809 20.71 -1.78 45.58
C VAL A 809 20.49 -1.53 44.09
N ILE A 810 20.21 -0.30 43.73
CA ILE A 810 20.00 0.17 42.35
C ILE A 810 21.19 1.06 42.01
N ALA A 811 21.87 0.72 40.91
CA ALA A 811 22.89 1.60 40.32
C ALA A 811 22.20 2.56 39.33
N SER A 812 22.24 3.82 39.60
CA SER A 812 21.66 4.88 38.77
C SER A 812 22.73 5.84 38.28
N PHE A 813 22.63 6.27 37.04
CA PHE A 813 23.49 7.33 36.52
C PHE A 813 22.97 8.69 37.00
N LYS A 814 23.90 9.56 37.43
CA LYS A 814 23.55 10.95 37.78
C LYS A 814 23.18 11.71 36.52
N ASP A 815 22.13 12.48 36.59
CA ASP A 815 21.83 13.45 35.55
C ASP A 815 22.90 14.57 35.54
N PRO A 816 23.04 15.32 34.44
CA PRO A 816 24.05 16.41 34.36
C PRO A 816 23.84 17.50 35.41
N SER A 817 22.68 17.64 36.02
CA SER A 817 22.41 18.56 37.12
C SER A 817 22.83 18.02 38.50
N GLY A 818 23.21 16.73 38.58
CA GLY A 818 23.60 16.07 39.81
C GLY A 818 22.44 15.48 40.63
N ALA A 819 21.20 15.58 40.12
CA ALA A 819 20.01 15.01 40.76
C ALA A 819 19.95 13.49 40.58
N THR A 820 19.45 12.78 41.56
CA THR A 820 19.24 11.32 41.51
C THR A 820 17.83 10.94 41.01
N THR A 821 16.97 11.91 40.89
CA THR A 821 15.57 11.73 40.43
C THR A 821 15.19 12.82 39.44
N GLY A 822 14.65 12.47 38.26
CA GLY A 822 14.00 13.38 37.34
C GLY A 822 14.57 13.54 35.94
N GLY A 823 15.79 13.10 35.62
CA GLY A 823 16.34 13.12 34.27
C GLY A 823 16.64 11.70 33.76
N THR A 824 16.21 11.37 32.54
CA THR A 824 16.57 10.11 31.88
C THR A 824 17.89 10.29 31.15
N MET A 825 18.87 9.41 31.42
CA MET A 825 20.11 9.34 30.65
C MET A 825 20.04 8.19 29.66
N ILE A 826 20.51 8.45 28.43
CA ILE A 826 20.69 7.40 27.44
C ILE A 826 22.06 6.77 27.67
N VAL A 827 22.08 5.45 27.87
CA VAL A 827 23.32 4.67 27.94
C VAL A 827 23.64 4.21 26.52
N ASN A 828 24.69 4.80 25.93
CA ASN A 828 25.19 4.41 24.61
C ASN A 828 26.27 3.32 24.74
N ASN A 829 26.57 2.68 23.60
CA ASN A 829 27.61 1.63 23.48
C ASN A 829 27.33 0.41 24.36
N VAL A 830 26.06 0.14 24.66
CA VAL A 830 25.68 -1.10 25.32
C VAL A 830 25.87 -2.24 24.33
N GLY A 831 26.83 -3.11 24.60
CA GLY A 831 27.07 -4.30 23.80
C GLY A 831 25.88 -5.25 23.85
N SER A 832 25.69 -6.05 22.81
CA SER A 832 24.66 -7.07 22.81
C SER A 832 25.03 -8.19 23.79
N ALA A 833 24.17 -8.42 24.74
CA ALA A 833 24.27 -9.58 25.65
C ALA A 833 23.79 -10.88 24.99
N ILE A 834 23.12 -10.78 23.83
CA ILE A 834 22.42 -11.89 23.18
C ILE A 834 23.15 -12.36 21.91
N SER A 835 23.64 -11.47 21.08
CA SER A 835 24.16 -11.78 19.74
C SER A 835 25.28 -12.82 19.69
N ASN A 836 26.12 -12.84 20.70
CA ASN A 836 27.29 -13.72 20.78
C ASN A 836 27.01 -15.07 21.45
N HIS A 837 25.82 -15.29 21.97
CA HIS A 837 25.49 -16.57 22.56
C HIS A 837 25.34 -17.66 21.51
N THR A 838 25.84 -18.84 21.86
CA THR A 838 25.75 -20.07 21.06
C THR A 838 24.79 -21.03 21.74
N THR A 839 23.96 -21.68 20.95
CA THR A 839 23.05 -22.72 21.45
C THR A 839 23.70 -24.08 21.22
N PRO A 840 24.05 -24.85 22.24
CA PRO A 840 24.67 -26.16 22.08
C PRO A 840 23.83 -27.07 21.19
N GLY A 841 24.44 -27.70 20.18
CA GLY A 841 23.77 -28.64 19.29
C GLY A 841 22.99 -28.00 18.11
N VAL A 842 22.98 -26.70 17.98
CA VAL A 842 22.30 -25.97 16.86
C VAL A 842 23.35 -25.38 15.92
N THR A 843 23.32 -25.84 14.65
CA THR A 843 24.32 -25.43 13.65
C THR A 843 24.14 -23.99 13.18
N SER A 844 22.94 -23.45 13.24
CA SER A 844 22.60 -22.05 12.89
C SER A 844 21.49 -21.54 13.81
N PRO A 845 21.81 -21.14 15.03
CA PRO A 845 20.81 -20.72 15.99
C PRO A 845 20.11 -19.43 15.54
N THR A 846 18.80 -19.41 15.65
CA THR A 846 18.01 -18.21 15.44
C THR A 846 18.32 -17.19 16.54
N TYR A 847 17.89 -15.95 16.37
CA TYR A 847 18.09 -14.93 17.41
C TYR A 847 17.32 -15.27 18.70
N LEU A 848 16.17 -15.90 18.60
CA LEU A 848 15.39 -16.38 19.77
C LEU A 848 16.11 -17.50 20.52
N ASP A 849 16.78 -18.43 19.81
CA ASP A 849 17.59 -19.46 20.45
C ASP A 849 18.79 -18.85 21.22
N LYS A 850 19.37 -17.78 20.68
CA LYS A 850 20.45 -17.02 21.36
C LYS A 850 19.92 -16.26 22.58
N LEU A 851 18.70 -15.72 22.50
CA LEU A 851 18.02 -15.07 23.62
C LEU A 851 17.76 -16.05 24.76
N ASP A 852 17.25 -17.25 24.44
CA ASP A 852 17.04 -18.30 25.43
C ASP A 852 18.36 -18.73 26.09
N ALA A 853 19.42 -18.87 25.29
CA ALA A 853 20.75 -19.17 25.81
C ALA A 853 21.28 -18.06 26.73
N ALA A 854 21.12 -16.79 26.34
CA ALA A 854 21.54 -15.63 27.13
C ALA A 854 20.74 -15.50 28.45
N ALA A 855 19.46 -15.85 28.43
CA ALA A 855 18.58 -15.86 29.59
C ALA A 855 18.92 -17.00 30.57
N GLY A 856 19.45 -18.11 30.05
CA GLY A 856 19.92 -19.24 30.85
C GLY A 856 21.33 -19.06 31.45
N ASP A 857 22.12 -18.10 30.95
CA ASP A 857 23.48 -17.85 31.44
C ASP A 857 23.46 -16.84 32.58
N THR A 858 23.97 -17.25 33.75
CA THR A 858 24.01 -16.42 34.96
C THR A 858 24.80 -15.11 34.79
N LYS A 859 25.67 -15.02 33.79
CA LYS A 859 26.46 -13.82 33.50
C LYS A 859 25.68 -12.79 32.66
N THR A 860 24.71 -13.22 31.86
CA THR A 860 23.98 -12.37 30.92
C THR A 860 22.49 -12.25 31.20
N GLN A 861 21.90 -13.14 32.01
CA GLN A 861 20.46 -13.11 32.30
C GLN A 861 19.94 -11.77 32.87
N ASN A 862 20.82 -11.00 33.51
CA ASN A 862 20.51 -9.69 34.10
C ASN A 862 21.18 -8.53 33.35
N ALA A 863 21.72 -8.76 32.15
CA ALA A 863 22.37 -7.73 31.37
C ALA A 863 21.36 -6.75 30.75
N ALA A 864 21.79 -5.50 30.52
CA ALA A 864 20.99 -4.54 29.78
C ALA A 864 20.87 -4.94 28.31
N VAL A 865 19.69 -4.73 27.76
CA VAL A 865 19.39 -5.02 26.35
C VAL A 865 19.46 -3.71 25.55
N ASN A 866 20.16 -3.69 24.43
CA ASN A 866 20.18 -2.55 23.51
C ASN A 866 19.01 -2.59 22.52
N VAL A 867 18.79 -1.47 21.81
CA VAL A 867 17.68 -1.34 20.84
C VAL A 867 17.77 -2.37 19.70
N THR A 868 19.01 -2.75 19.32
CA THR A 868 19.21 -3.76 18.27
C THR A 868 18.78 -5.14 18.77
N ASP A 869 19.07 -5.48 20.00
CA ASP A 869 18.63 -6.73 20.62
C ASP A 869 17.11 -6.82 20.69
N LEU A 870 16.47 -5.72 21.10
CA LEU A 870 15.00 -5.63 21.14
C LEU A 870 14.39 -5.78 19.75
N LYS A 871 14.98 -5.11 18.75
CA LYS A 871 14.54 -5.22 17.36
C LYS A 871 14.68 -6.65 16.84
N ASN A 872 15.84 -7.27 17.02
CA ASN A 872 16.08 -8.63 16.56
C ASN A 872 15.18 -9.65 17.27
N THR A 873 14.81 -9.41 18.52
CA THR A 873 13.83 -10.22 19.26
C THR A 873 12.45 -10.08 18.65
N ALA A 874 12.01 -8.86 18.33
CA ALA A 874 10.72 -8.59 17.68
C ALA A 874 10.66 -9.22 16.28
N ASP A 875 11.74 -9.10 15.51
CA ASP A 875 11.87 -9.71 14.19
C ASP A 875 11.80 -11.25 14.30
N GLY A 876 12.53 -11.82 15.25
CA GLY A 876 12.53 -13.26 15.51
C GLY A 876 11.15 -13.81 15.91
N LEU A 877 10.39 -13.08 16.73
CA LEU A 877 9.02 -13.44 17.09
C LEU A 877 8.07 -13.36 15.88
N THR A 878 8.25 -12.33 15.04
CA THR A 878 7.48 -12.18 13.80
C THR A 878 7.76 -13.34 12.84
N GLU A 879 9.02 -13.74 12.67
CA GLU A 879 9.42 -14.88 11.84
C GLU A 879 8.94 -16.23 12.41
N LYS A 880 8.94 -16.41 13.72
CA LYS A 880 8.45 -17.62 14.39
C LYS A 880 6.99 -17.88 14.06
N GLY A 881 6.20 -16.83 14.01
CA GLY A 881 4.84 -16.81 13.48
C GLY A 881 3.93 -17.92 14.02
N LEU A 882 2.85 -18.14 13.31
CA LEU A 882 1.89 -19.23 13.58
C LEU A 882 2.06 -20.35 12.54
N LYS A 883 2.05 -21.59 12.98
CA LYS A 883 2.11 -22.75 12.08
C LYS A 883 0.70 -23.21 11.75
N PHE A 884 0.44 -23.42 10.48
CA PHE A 884 -0.80 -23.99 9.98
C PHE A 884 -0.50 -25.29 9.26
N ASP A 885 -1.30 -26.29 9.51
CA ASP A 885 -1.21 -27.60 8.87
C ASP A 885 -2.55 -27.95 8.21
N ALA A 886 -2.49 -28.76 7.20
CA ALA A 886 -3.66 -29.27 6.49
C ALA A 886 -3.38 -30.69 5.97
N ASN A 887 -4.42 -31.39 5.54
CA ASN A 887 -4.33 -32.76 5.03
C ASN A 887 -3.37 -32.90 3.83
N SER A 888 -3.06 -31.80 3.15
CA SER A 888 -2.15 -31.77 2.00
C SER A 888 -1.38 -30.44 1.98
N GLY A 889 -0.13 -30.48 1.55
CA GLY A 889 0.73 -29.27 1.44
C GLY A 889 1.69 -29.07 2.60
N GLY A 890 1.58 -29.85 3.67
CA GLY A 890 2.44 -29.81 4.86
C GLY A 890 2.33 -28.51 5.66
N VAL A 891 2.97 -28.48 6.80
CA VAL A 891 2.96 -27.33 7.71
C VAL A 891 3.53 -26.09 7.04
N LYS A 892 2.79 -24.99 7.10
CA LYS A 892 3.22 -23.66 6.66
C LYS A 892 3.29 -22.73 7.86
N THR A 893 4.33 -21.92 7.90
CA THR A 893 4.49 -20.88 8.94
C THR A 893 4.05 -19.53 8.37
N ASN A 894 3.04 -18.95 9.00
CA ASN A 894 2.63 -17.57 8.74
C ASN A 894 3.30 -16.65 9.75
N LYS A 895 4.04 -15.71 9.26
CA LYS A 895 4.67 -14.67 10.10
C LYS A 895 3.60 -13.84 10.80
N LEU A 896 3.88 -13.35 11.98
CA LEU A 896 2.97 -12.45 12.68
C LEU A 896 2.70 -11.19 11.83
N GLY A 897 1.44 -10.83 11.71
CA GLY A 897 1.00 -9.72 10.86
C GLY A 897 0.72 -10.10 9.40
N SER A 898 1.04 -11.32 8.98
CA SER A 898 0.63 -11.82 7.66
C SER A 898 -0.80 -12.37 7.68
N THR A 899 -1.43 -12.37 6.53
CA THR A 899 -2.82 -12.83 6.38
C THR A 899 -2.88 -14.32 6.09
N VAL A 900 -3.72 -15.02 6.81
CA VAL A 900 -4.13 -16.39 6.48
C VAL A 900 -5.45 -16.32 5.74
N LYS A 901 -5.46 -16.76 4.50
CA LYS A 901 -6.64 -16.79 3.67
C LYS A 901 -7.18 -18.21 3.58
N VAL A 902 -8.38 -18.41 4.05
CA VAL A 902 -9.12 -19.66 3.89
C VAL A 902 -10.20 -19.43 2.82
N GLN A 903 -10.08 -20.09 1.70
CA GLN A 903 -11.00 -19.93 0.58
C GLN A 903 -11.54 -21.27 0.13
N GLY A 904 -12.81 -21.27 -0.25
CA GLY A 904 -13.39 -22.32 -1.10
C GLY A 904 -13.31 -21.91 -2.58
N GLU A 905 -13.36 -22.87 -3.48
CA GLU A 905 -13.37 -22.64 -4.93
C GLU A 905 -14.78 -22.34 -5.51
N GLY A 906 -15.77 -22.15 -4.64
CA GLY A 906 -17.14 -21.87 -5.07
C GLY A 906 -17.26 -20.51 -5.77
N ALA A 907 -17.91 -20.47 -6.93
CA ALA A 907 -18.06 -19.30 -7.78
C ALA A 907 -19.42 -18.59 -7.68
N LYS A 908 -20.28 -19.04 -6.75
CA LYS A 908 -21.62 -18.43 -6.56
C LYS A 908 -21.54 -17.24 -5.61
N ALA A 909 -22.60 -16.41 -5.60
CA ALA A 909 -22.73 -15.33 -4.63
C ALA A 909 -22.76 -15.86 -3.18
N ASP A 910 -22.21 -15.13 -2.22
CA ASP A 910 -22.13 -15.57 -0.80
C ASP A 910 -23.49 -15.95 -0.20
N THR A 911 -24.57 -15.34 -0.69
CA THR A 911 -25.95 -15.65 -0.28
C THR A 911 -26.45 -17.00 -0.76
N GLU A 912 -25.79 -17.63 -1.72
CA GLU A 912 -26.13 -18.96 -2.24
C GLU A 912 -25.38 -20.10 -1.51
N TYR A 913 -24.48 -19.75 -0.62
CA TYR A 913 -23.82 -20.73 0.25
C TYR A 913 -24.49 -20.78 1.61
N SER A 914 -24.88 -21.97 2.00
CA SER A 914 -25.45 -22.20 3.32
C SER A 914 -24.38 -22.73 4.28
N GLY A 915 -24.22 -22.08 5.41
CA GLY A 915 -23.38 -22.57 6.51
C GLY A 915 -23.99 -23.75 7.27
N LYS A 916 -25.21 -24.19 6.93
CA LYS A 916 -25.92 -25.26 7.68
C LYS A 916 -25.22 -26.61 7.63
N ASN A 917 -24.54 -26.91 6.54
CA ASN A 917 -23.85 -28.19 6.34
C ASN A 917 -22.41 -28.22 6.81
N VAL A 918 -21.86 -27.08 7.19
CA VAL A 918 -20.46 -26.95 7.56
C VAL A 918 -20.35 -26.46 8.99
N LYS A 919 -19.59 -27.17 9.79
CA LYS A 919 -19.27 -26.78 11.18
C LYS A 919 -17.76 -26.69 11.35
N THR A 920 -17.29 -25.59 11.85
CA THR A 920 -15.91 -25.47 12.31
C THR A 920 -15.83 -25.74 13.81
N ILE A 921 -14.89 -26.57 14.19
CA ILE A 921 -14.61 -26.89 15.60
C ILE A 921 -13.16 -26.52 15.83
N ILE A 922 -12.91 -25.70 16.83
CA ILE A 922 -11.57 -25.33 17.24
C ILE A 922 -11.18 -26.14 18.49
N ASN A 923 -10.04 -26.78 18.44
CA ASN A 923 -9.44 -27.51 19.53
C ASN A 923 -8.01 -27.05 19.75
N GLN A 924 -7.55 -27.01 20.94
CA GLN A 924 -6.18 -26.72 21.30
C GLN A 924 -5.60 -27.79 22.18
N ASP A 925 -4.40 -28.26 21.86
CA ASP A 925 -3.68 -29.22 22.71
C ASP A 925 -3.00 -28.57 23.93
N SER A 926 -2.44 -29.34 24.81
CA SER A 926 -1.77 -28.87 26.04
C SER A 926 -0.48 -28.08 25.78
N VAL A 927 0.07 -28.12 24.55
CA VAL A 927 1.26 -27.37 24.14
C VAL A 927 0.92 -26.16 23.26
N GLY A 928 -0.37 -25.85 23.11
CA GLY A 928 -0.85 -24.63 22.43
C GLY A 928 -1.07 -24.75 20.92
N ASN A 929 -0.97 -25.96 20.32
CA ASN A 929 -1.32 -26.13 18.91
C ASN A 929 -2.82 -26.08 18.74
N THR A 930 -3.29 -25.25 17.83
CA THR A 930 -4.70 -25.10 17.54
C THR A 930 -5.06 -25.82 16.25
N THR A 931 -6.08 -26.66 16.30
CA THR A 931 -6.64 -27.34 15.14
C THR A 931 -8.02 -26.78 14.86
N ILE A 932 -8.28 -26.38 13.63
CA ILE A 932 -9.59 -26.00 13.14
C ILE A 932 -10.10 -27.12 12.24
N ASP A 933 -10.97 -27.93 12.75
CA ASP A 933 -11.65 -28.96 11.96
C ASP A 933 -12.81 -28.34 11.20
N VAL A 934 -12.77 -28.40 9.90
CA VAL A 934 -13.92 -28.08 9.04
C VAL A 934 -14.64 -29.38 8.73
N LYS A 935 -15.79 -29.57 9.31
CA LYS A 935 -16.59 -30.82 9.19
C LYS A 935 -17.85 -30.56 8.39
N LEU A 936 -18.09 -31.45 7.47
CA LEU A 936 -19.35 -31.51 6.74
C LEU A 936 -20.36 -32.30 7.55
N ASP A 937 -21.61 -31.86 7.60
CA ASP A 937 -22.68 -32.62 8.27
C ASP A 937 -22.83 -33.98 7.59
N LYS A 938 -23.13 -35.00 8.42
CA LYS A 938 -23.43 -36.36 7.92
C LYS A 938 -24.75 -36.40 7.15
N ASN A 939 -25.66 -35.48 7.47
CA ASN A 939 -26.96 -35.32 6.79
C ASN A 939 -26.91 -33.95 6.08
N LEU A 940 -26.63 -33.94 4.79
CA LEU A 940 -26.55 -32.72 4.04
C LEU A 940 -27.95 -32.18 3.73
N GLU A 941 -28.27 -30.96 4.17
CA GLU A 941 -29.45 -30.21 3.72
C GLU A 941 -29.03 -29.34 2.53
N THR A 942 -29.53 -29.68 1.37
CA THR A 942 -29.24 -28.94 0.15
C THR A 942 -30.47 -28.93 -0.75
N ASP A 943 -30.70 -27.80 -1.42
CA ASP A 943 -31.83 -27.67 -2.35
C ASP A 943 -31.62 -28.53 -3.60
N THR A 944 -30.39 -28.78 -3.97
CA THR A 944 -30.04 -29.62 -5.12
C THR A 944 -28.69 -30.30 -4.89
N ILE A 945 -28.56 -31.55 -5.29
CA ILE A 945 -27.29 -32.28 -5.38
C ILE A 945 -27.05 -32.62 -6.84
N THR A 946 -26.01 -32.05 -7.42
CA THR A 946 -25.56 -32.43 -8.76
C THR A 946 -24.31 -33.29 -8.65
N ALA A 947 -24.39 -34.53 -9.04
CA ALA A 947 -23.25 -35.46 -9.08
C ALA A 947 -22.72 -35.53 -10.52
N THR A 948 -21.60 -34.87 -10.79
CA THR A 948 -20.94 -34.92 -12.08
C THR A 948 -19.92 -36.06 -12.10
N GLY A 949 -20.12 -37.07 -12.96
CA GLY A 949 -19.13 -38.16 -13.13
C GLY A 949 -17.93 -37.71 -13.95
N LYS A 950 -16.77 -38.33 -13.72
CA LYS A 950 -15.48 -38.05 -14.37
C LYS A 950 -15.52 -38.12 -15.91
N ASP A 951 -16.48 -38.79 -16.48
CA ASP A 951 -16.65 -39.02 -17.92
C ASP A 951 -17.95 -38.36 -18.50
N GLY A 952 -18.49 -37.35 -17.83
CA GLY A 952 -19.71 -36.64 -18.26
C GLY A 952 -20.98 -37.50 -18.17
N LYS A 953 -20.94 -38.61 -17.42
CA LYS A 953 -22.12 -39.42 -17.08
C LYS A 953 -22.51 -39.14 -15.63
N ASP A 954 -23.74 -38.75 -15.42
CA ASP A 954 -24.29 -38.45 -14.10
C ASP A 954 -24.18 -39.66 -13.16
N GLY A 955 -23.57 -39.43 -11.99
CA GLY A 955 -23.51 -40.39 -10.93
C GLY A 955 -24.88 -40.57 -10.27
N LYS A 956 -25.33 -41.82 -10.04
CA LYS A 956 -26.53 -42.08 -9.25
C LYS A 956 -26.21 -41.91 -7.76
N ILE A 957 -26.93 -41.04 -7.07
CA ILE A 957 -26.99 -41.04 -5.60
C ILE A 957 -27.99 -42.14 -5.19
N GLY A 958 -27.48 -43.25 -4.73
CA GLY A 958 -28.32 -44.29 -4.14
C GLY A 958 -28.76 -43.87 -2.73
N ILE A 959 -30.02 -43.57 -2.53
CA ILE A 959 -30.61 -43.44 -1.22
C ILE A 959 -31.16 -44.84 -0.89
N ASN A 960 -30.41 -45.61 -0.07
CA ASN A 960 -30.97 -46.80 0.55
C ASN A 960 -31.67 -46.31 1.81
N GLY A 961 -32.99 -46.47 1.84
CA GLY A 961 -33.86 -46.19 2.98
C GLY A 961 -33.61 -47.12 4.19
#